data_0a3aff3ee0bed6128f9c552ce5d263e2
#
_entry.id   0a3aff3ee0bed6128f9c552ce5d263e2
#
_cell.length_a   1.000
_cell.length_b   1.000
_cell.length_c   1.000
_cell.angle_alpha   90.00
_cell.angle_beta   90.00
_cell.angle_gamma   90.00
#
_symmetry.space_group_name_H-M   'P 1'
#
loop_
_entity.id
_entity.type
_entity.pdbx_description
1 polymer ?
#
loop_
_entity_poly.entity_id
_entity_poly.type
_entity_poly.pdbx_seq_one_letter_code
_entity_poly.pdbx_strand_id
1 'polypeptide(L)'
;MKVSRRKFMTTSLAGAAGLYVGGRAAAKDAAVAAPARPADEDGSRLWLRYAPLANAAGQYHAVVRQIRVEGTSATSGIIRDELRSAITSMLGSPVLSNDDGLRDGTIIVGTPENSALIRGLNWTADLKAAGDEGFLIRSARMDKHPVTIIASSNDIGVLYGAFHFLRLMQTGQSLERLHISERPALQLRLMNHWDNLGGTIERGYAGRSIWQWDELPDKLSPRYAAYARANASIGINGAVINNVNADPRILSPEYLRKVAALAAVWRPCGVRMYLSANFAAPVRLGGLATADPLDQAVARWWKAKADEIYGLIPDFGGFLVKANSEGQPGPKTYGRTHADGANVLADALAPHKGNVIWRAFVYDEDIDPDRTKRAWLEFTRLDGQFRPNIAVQVKNGPLDFQPREPFHPLFGALKQTPVIAEIQATQEYLGQAKHLVYLGTMWEEFLSADTHAHGRGSTVANVLAGKILPSRLTGMVSVTNPGLDANWCGHHFSQSNWYAFGRLAWNPELSAEKIADEWTRMTFTTDDATAAVIRGMMMSSRETFVNYTMPLGLHHLIGGDHYAPMPWNTRASRADWTAAYYHHASEEGIGFDRTRRGDRAVEQYFPAVSDLFDNIARCPEKYLLWFHRCPWDYRMKSGKTLWTELCAKYYAGAQQAAALQSSWQSLAGTIDARRHAEVAERLAIQVQDSAKWRDEILAYFARFSRRPIPGSL
;
A
#
# COMPACT_ATOMS: atom_id res chain seq x y z
N MET A 1 47.03 -16.86 -3.98
CA MET A 1 47.21 -18.30 -4.30
C MET A 1 46.06 -18.70 -5.23
N LYS A 2 46.41 -19.08 -6.47
CA LYS A 2 45.46 -19.51 -7.53
C LYS A 2 45.23 -21.02 -7.42
N VAL A 3 43.99 -21.49 -7.55
CA VAL A 3 43.62 -22.86 -8.03
C VAL A 3 42.20 -22.73 -8.55
N SER A 4 41.86 -22.77 -9.77
CA SER A 4 41.86 -23.72 -10.88
C SER A 4 40.52 -24.45 -11.06
N ARG A 5 39.94 -24.21 -12.23
CA ARG A 5 38.68 -24.81 -12.81
C ARG A 5 38.89 -26.32 -13.06
N ARG A 6 37.82 -27.11 -12.93
CA ARG A 6 37.71 -28.38 -13.68
C ARG A 6 36.30 -28.55 -14.27
N LYS A 7 36.28 -28.75 -15.58
CA LYS A 7 35.16 -29.22 -16.42
C LYS A 7 34.85 -30.70 -16.13
N PHE A 8 33.61 -31.09 -16.31
CA PHE A 8 33.28 -32.49 -16.59
C PHE A 8 32.40 -32.59 -17.85
N MET A 9 32.80 -33.54 -18.71
CA MET A 9 32.27 -33.82 -20.04
C MET A 9 31.05 -34.72 -20.03
N THR A 10 30.24 -34.51 -21.04
CA THR A 10 29.16 -35.36 -21.61
C THR A 10 29.59 -36.77 -21.95
N THR A 11 28.67 -37.73 -21.79
CA THR A 11 28.70 -38.99 -22.55
C THR A 11 27.31 -39.38 -22.97
N SER A 12 27.13 -39.48 -24.30
CA SER A 12 25.95 -40.01 -24.99
C SER A 12 25.99 -41.53 -25.05
N LEU A 13 24.86 -42.20 -24.98
CA LEU A 13 24.69 -43.60 -25.43
C LEU A 13 23.40 -43.71 -26.22
N ALA A 14 23.57 -44.07 -27.48
CA ALA A 14 22.52 -44.49 -28.41
C ALA A 14 22.35 -46.01 -28.30
N GLY A 15 21.14 -46.49 -28.45
CA GLY A 15 20.81 -47.95 -28.54
C GLY A 15 19.53 -48.17 -29.34
N ALA A 16 19.62 -49.04 -30.32
CA ALA A 16 18.84 -49.16 -31.53
C ALA A 16 17.51 -49.95 -31.45
N ALA A 17 16.73 -49.66 -32.41
CA ALA A 17 15.57 -50.21 -33.09
C ALA A 17 15.12 -51.66 -32.85
N GLY A 18 13.81 -51.87 -32.84
CA GLY A 18 13.11 -53.13 -33.12
C GLY A 18 11.72 -52.82 -33.70
N LEU A 19 11.58 -53.07 -34.98
CA LEU A 19 10.32 -53.00 -35.76
C LEU A 19 9.39 -54.17 -35.40
N TYR A 20 8.11 -53.86 -35.13
CA TYR A 20 7.04 -54.83 -35.33
C TYR A 20 5.85 -54.14 -36.00
N VAL A 21 5.48 -54.63 -37.19
CA VAL A 21 4.34 -54.20 -37.99
C VAL A 21 3.12 -54.99 -37.54
N GLY A 22 2.05 -54.30 -37.17
CA GLY A 22 0.74 -54.88 -36.88
C GLY A 22 -0.31 -53.81 -37.04
N GLY A 23 -0.96 -53.78 -38.22
CA GLY A 23 -2.02 -52.82 -38.53
C GLY A 23 -3.30 -53.09 -37.76
N ARG A 24 -3.82 -52.03 -37.13
CA ARG A 24 -5.24 -51.87 -36.76
C ARG A 24 -5.62 -50.42 -36.93
N ALA A 25 -6.76 -50.20 -37.61
CA ALA A 25 -7.34 -48.89 -37.80
C ALA A 25 -7.55 -48.19 -36.45
N ALA A 26 -6.83 -47.08 -36.22
CA ALA A 26 -7.01 -46.20 -35.06
C ALA A 26 -7.98 -45.08 -35.43
N ALA A 27 -9.05 -44.97 -34.66
CA ALA A 27 -9.84 -43.77 -34.56
C ALA A 27 -8.92 -42.60 -34.23
N LYS A 28 -9.06 -41.49 -34.94
CA LYS A 28 -8.37 -40.25 -34.62
C LYS A 28 -8.97 -39.68 -33.33
N ASP A 29 -8.38 -40.01 -32.19
CA ASP A 29 -8.50 -39.21 -31.00
C ASP A 29 -7.75 -37.90 -31.27
N ALA A 30 -8.49 -36.80 -31.38
CA ALA A 30 -7.92 -35.49 -31.38
C ALA A 30 -7.22 -35.28 -30.02
N ALA A 31 -5.90 -35.43 -30.01
CA ALA A 31 -5.10 -35.07 -28.86
C ALA A 31 -5.39 -33.59 -28.51
N VAL A 32 -6.08 -33.39 -27.39
CA VAL A 32 -6.20 -32.06 -26.80
C VAL A 32 -4.76 -31.56 -26.57
N ALA A 33 -4.33 -30.57 -27.34
CA ALA A 33 -3.02 -29.98 -27.20
C ALA A 33 -2.90 -29.54 -25.74
N ALA A 34 -1.84 -29.98 -25.07
CA ALA A 34 -1.52 -29.49 -23.74
C ALA A 34 -1.48 -27.96 -23.76
N PRO A 35 -2.07 -27.27 -22.78
CA PRO A 35 -2.08 -25.82 -22.76
C PRO A 35 -0.62 -25.30 -22.85
N ALA A 36 -0.40 -24.36 -23.77
CA ALA A 36 0.91 -23.75 -23.95
C ALA A 36 1.39 -23.17 -22.61
N ARG A 37 2.65 -23.48 -22.23
CA ARG A 37 3.24 -22.92 -21.01
C ARG A 37 3.18 -21.39 -21.09
N PRO A 38 2.82 -20.70 -19.98
CA PRO A 38 2.90 -19.25 -19.91
C PRO A 38 4.32 -18.76 -20.23
N ALA A 39 4.41 -17.67 -20.98
CA ALA A 39 5.70 -17.02 -21.25
C ALA A 39 6.31 -16.51 -19.96
N ASP A 40 7.63 -16.67 -19.79
CA ASP A 40 8.32 -16.17 -18.61
C ASP A 40 8.22 -14.66 -18.48
N GLU A 41 7.94 -14.22 -17.26
CA GLU A 41 7.83 -12.81 -16.87
C GLU A 41 8.69 -12.53 -15.63
N ASP A 42 9.11 -11.27 -15.48
CA ASP A 42 9.95 -10.82 -14.37
C ASP A 42 9.22 -9.95 -13.34
N GLY A 43 7.91 -9.76 -13.53
CA GLY A 43 7.06 -8.90 -12.69
C GLY A 43 7.22 -7.40 -12.94
N SER A 44 8.04 -6.97 -13.91
CA SER A 44 8.27 -5.54 -14.22
C SER A 44 7.02 -4.81 -14.72
N ARG A 45 6.09 -5.54 -15.32
CA ARG A 45 4.81 -5.00 -15.83
C ARG A 45 3.77 -4.80 -14.73
N LEU A 46 4.04 -5.24 -13.50
CA LEU A 46 3.11 -5.19 -12.36
C LEU A 46 1.79 -5.90 -12.72
N TRP A 47 0.65 -5.29 -12.39
CA TRP A 47 -0.71 -5.72 -12.76
C TRP A 47 -1.18 -5.20 -14.12
N LEU A 48 -0.31 -4.51 -14.88
CA LEU A 48 -0.59 -3.95 -16.21
C LEU A 48 -0.01 -4.83 -17.33
N ARG A 49 -0.11 -6.16 -17.15
CA ARG A 49 0.41 -7.16 -18.09
C ARG A 49 -0.37 -7.22 -19.39
N TYR A 50 -1.69 -7.06 -19.29
CA TYR A 50 -2.61 -7.23 -20.42
C TYR A 50 -2.38 -8.53 -21.17
N ALA A 51 -2.33 -9.65 -20.40
CA ALA A 51 -2.15 -10.97 -20.97
C ALA A 51 -3.31 -11.33 -21.91
N PRO A 52 -3.08 -12.15 -22.97
CA PRO A 52 -4.14 -12.60 -23.85
C PRO A 52 -5.28 -13.28 -23.11
N LEU A 53 -6.52 -12.93 -23.45
CA LEU A 53 -7.74 -13.44 -22.84
C LEU A 53 -8.29 -14.66 -23.63
N ALA A 54 -7.57 -15.78 -23.60
CA ALA A 54 -7.87 -16.95 -24.45
C ALA A 54 -9.34 -17.39 -24.41
N ASN A 55 -9.96 -17.41 -23.22
CA ASN A 55 -11.34 -17.87 -23.02
C ASN A 55 -12.40 -16.75 -23.14
N ALA A 56 -12.02 -15.50 -22.93
CA ALA A 56 -12.94 -14.35 -22.90
C ALA A 56 -12.84 -13.44 -24.13
N ALA A 57 -11.84 -13.63 -25.00
CA ALA A 57 -11.64 -12.77 -26.17
C ALA A 57 -12.89 -12.72 -27.06
N GLY A 58 -13.58 -13.84 -27.26
CA GLY A 58 -14.79 -13.91 -28.09
C GLY A 58 -15.92 -12.99 -27.64
N GLN A 59 -16.15 -12.91 -26.33
CA GLN A 59 -17.21 -12.03 -25.77
C GLN A 59 -16.91 -10.55 -25.96
N TYR A 60 -15.63 -10.16 -25.97
CA TYR A 60 -15.24 -8.75 -26.11
C TYR A 60 -15.13 -8.28 -27.56
N HIS A 61 -14.86 -9.16 -28.53
CA HIS A 61 -14.77 -8.81 -29.94
C HIS A 61 -16.05 -8.16 -30.51
N ALA A 62 -17.21 -8.46 -29.94
CA ALA A 62 -18.47 -7.86 -30.37
C ALA A 62 -18.64 -6.40 -29.87
N VAL A 63 -18.09 -6.11 -28.68
CA VAL A 63 -18.30 -4.82 -27.95
C VAL A 63 -17.09 -3.91 -27.95
N VAL A 64 -15.94 -4.38 -28.47
CA VAL A 64 -14.68 -3.63 -28.54
C VAL A 64 -14.07 -3.77 -29.93
N ARG A 65 -14.51 -2.94 -30.87
CA ARG A 65 -14.04 -2.97 -32.27
C ARG A 65 -13.29 -1.73 -32.73
N GLN A 66 -13.60 -0.59 -32.12
CA GLN A 66 -13.02 0.70 -32.44
C GLN A 66 -12.80 1.50 -31.16
N ILE A 67 -11.69 2.25 -31.10
CA ILE A 67 -11.39 3.19 -30.02
C ILE A 67 -11.35 4.59 -30.61
N ARG A 68 -12.15 5.49 -30.04
CA ARG A 68 -12.16 6.91 -30.41
C ARG A 68 -11.88 7.75 -29.15
N VAL A 69 -10.64 8.20 -29.01
CA VAL A 69 -10.21 9.08 -27.92
C VAL A 69 -10.20 10.51 -28.40
N GLU A 70 -11.08 11.31 -27.84
CA GLU A 70 -11.21 12.72 -28.14
C GLU A 70 -10.20 13.54 -27.30
N GLY A 71 -9.74 14.66 -27.83
CA GLY A 71 -8.76 15.53 -27.18
C GLY A 71 -7.32 15.32 -27.62
N THR A 72 -6.50 16.36 -27.37
CA THR A 72 -5.12 16.47 -27.84
C THR A 72 -4.11 16.70 -26.70
N SER A 73 -4.55 16.65 -25.44
CA SER A 73 -3.66 16.79 -24.29
C SER A 73 -2.68 15.61 -24.19
N ALA A 74 -1.60 15.79 -23.44
CA ALA A 74 -0.66 14.70 -23.14
C ALA A 74 -1.37 13.52 -22.46
N THR A 75 -2.34 13.78 -21.59
CA THR A 75 -3.17 12.75 -20.94
C THR A 75 -4.03 11.99 -21.94
N SER A 76 -4.69 12.69 -22.89
CA SER A 76 -5.45 12.05 -23.97
C SER A 76 -4.55 11.16 -24.85
N GLY A 77 -3.29 11.56 -25.07
CA GLY A 77 -2.28 10.74 -25.74
C GLY A 77 -2.02 9.44 -24.99
N ILE A 78 -1.76 9.52 -23.68
CA ILE A 78 -1.57 8.34 -22.82
C ILE A 78 -2.80 7.41 -22.85
N ILE A 79 -4.00 7.95 -22.73
CA ILE A 79 -5.26 7.18 -22.79
C ILE A 79 -5.36 6.40 -24.10
N ARG A 80 -5.07 7.06 -25.23
CA ARG A 80 -5.12 6.45 -26.56
C ARG A 80 -4.14 5.29 -26.70
N ASP A 81 -2.90 5.51 -26.30
CA ASP A 81 -1.85 4.51 -26.39
C ASP A 81 -2.09 3.33 -25.43
N GLU A 82 -2.56 3.62 -24.21
CA GLU A 82 -2.90 2.60 -23.23
C GLU A 82 -4.03 1.70 -23.70
N LEU A 83 -5.17 2.27 -24.10
CA LEU A 83 -6.34 1.50 -24.57
C LEU A 83 -5.97 0.67 -25.80
N ARG A 84 -5.29 1.27 -26.78
CA ARG A 84 -4.90 0.57 -28.01
C ARG A 84 -3.96 -0.60 -27.71
N SER A 85 -2.90 -0.35 -26.96
CA SER A 85 -1.89 -1.36 -26.64
C SER A 85 -2.48 -2.48 -25.79
N ALA A 86 -3.21 -2.14 -24.72
CA ALA A 86 -3.80 -3.11 -23.81
C ALA A 86 -4.84 -3.99 -24.50
N ILE A 87 -5.78 -3.41 -25.23
CA ILE A 87 -6.85 -4.14 -25.89
C ILE A 87 -6.29 -5.03 -27.01
N THR A 88 -5.34 -4.52 -27.80
CA THR A 88 -4.67 -5.34 -28.83
C THR A 88 -3.95 -6.53 -28.21
N SER A 89 -3.27 -6.34 -27.08
CA SER A 89 -2.60 -7.45 -26.38
C SER A 89 -3.58 -8.48 -25.84
N MET A 90 -4.67 -8.03 -25.22
CA MET A 90 -5.68 -8.90 -24.63
C MET A 90 -6.51 -9.68 -25.67
N LEU A 91 -6.85 -9.05 -26.79
CA LEU A 91 -7.69 -9.66 -27.84
C LEU A 91 -6.87 -10.37 -28.93
N GLY A 92 -5.56 -10.18 -28.98
CA GLY A 92 -4.69 -10.79 -30.00
C GLY A 92 -4.89 -10.20 -31.42
N SER A 93 -5.64 -9.12 -31.57
CA SER A 93 -5.94 -8.48 -32.85
C SER A 93 -5.94 -6.94 -32.71
N PRO A 94 -5.46 -6.21 -33.73
CA PRO A 94 -5.50 -4.75 -33.72
C PRO A 94 -6.93 -4.23 -33.63
N VAL A 95 -7.13 -3.21 -32.77
CA VAL A 95 -8.38 -2.47 -32.67
C VAL A 95 -8.28 -1.21 -33.54
N LEU A 96 -9.34 -0.93 -34.30
CA LEU A 96 -9.37 0.26 -35.14
C LEU A 96 -9.26 1.54 -34.29
N SER A 97 -8.38 2.42 -34.67
CA SER A 97 -8.18 3.72 -34.02
C SER A 97 -8.20 4.80 -35.10
N ASN A 98 -9.42 5.17 -35.57
CA ASN A 98 -9.61 6.16 -36.61
C ASN A 98 -10.92 6.91 -36.42
N ASP A 99 -11.06 8.03 -37.11
CA ASP A 99 -12.22 8.92 -37.10
C ASP A 99 -13.27 8.58 -38.18
N ASP A 100 -13.20 7.39 -38.79
CA ASP A 100 -14.06 6.98 -39.96
C ASP A 100 -15.50 6.63 -39.52
N GLY A 101 -16.16 7.50 -38.78
CA GLY A 101 -17.54 7.30 -38.39
C GLY A 101 -17.70 6.33 -37.18
N LEU A 102 -18.90 6.21 -36.65
CA LEU A 102 -19.23 5.29 -35.57
C LEU A 102 -19.55 3.92 -36.16
N ARG A 103 -19.18 2.88 -35.40
CA ARG A 103 -19.47 1.46 -35.69
C ARG A 103 -19.98 0.77 -34.44
N ASP A 104 -20.60 -0.37 -34.59
CA ASP A 104 -20.94 -1.25 -33.48
C ASP A 104 -19.68 -1.61 -32.71
N GLY A 105 -19.71 -1.45 -31.39
CA GLY A 105 -18.56 -1.71 -30.51
C GLY A 105 -17.50 -0.59 -30.52
N THR A 106 -17.86 0.64 -30.88
CA THR A 106 -16.97 1.81 -30.65
C THR A 106 -16.92 2.17 -29.18
N ILE A 107 -15.70 2.37 -28.66
CA ILE A 107 -15.45 2.98 -27.35
C ILE A 107 -15.14 4.45 -27.57
N ILE A 108 -16.01 5.34 -27.07
CA ILE A 108 -15.86 6.80 -27.16
C ILE A 108 -15.33 7.28 -25.82
N VAL A 109 -14.22 8.02 -25.84
CA VAL A 109 -13.47 8.38 -24.62
C VAL A 109 -13.13 9.87 -24.65
N GLY A 110 -13.51 10.61 -23.61
CA GLY A 110 -13.21 12.04 -23.53
C GLY A 110 -14.03 12.80 -22.49
N THR A 111 -14.02 14.12 -22.63
CA THR A 111 -14.78 15.05 -21.79
C THR A 111 -15.83 15.79 -22.63
N PRO A 112 -16.84 16.42 -22.00
CA PRO A 112 -17.76 17.30 -22.75
C PRO A 112 -17.06 18.49 -23.42
N GLU A 113 -15.91 18.91 -22.93
CA GLU A 113 -15.13 20.00 -23.50
C GLU A 113 -14.51 19.62 -24.84
N ASN A 114 -13.91 18.42 -24.90
CA ASN A 114 -13.15 17.97 -26.06
C ASN A 114 -13.93 17.05 -27.02
N SER A 115 -15.17 16.63 -26.66
CA SER A 115 -16.01 15.75 -27.47
C SER A 115 -17.43 16.30 -27.64
N ALA A 116 -17.80 16.63 -28.89
CA ALA A 116 -19.16 17.02 -29.25
C ALA A 116 -20.16 15.86 -29.00
N LEU A 117 -19.72 14.60 -29.21
CA LEU A 117 -20.54 13.41 -28.97
C LEU A 117 -20.91 13.28 -27.50
N ILE A 118 -19.94 13.42 -26.61
CA ILE A 118 -20.16 13.33 -25.16
C ILE A 118 -20.98 14.53 -24.65
N ARG A 119 -20.72 15.71 -25.17
CA ARG A 119 -21.50 16.92 -24.83
C ARG A 119 -22.98 16.76 -25.15
N GLY A 120 -23.29 16.10 -26.26
CA GLY A 120 -24.67 15.85 -26.71
C GLY A 120 -25.47 14.87 -25.83
N LEU A 121 -24.81 14.14 -24.90
CA LEU A 121 -25.49 13.13 -24.05
C LEU A 121 -26.25 13.73 -22.86
N ASN A 122 -26.07 15.01 -22.56
CA ASN A 122 -26.70 15.70 -21.41
C ASN A 122 -26.38 15.06 -20.03
N TRP A 123 -25.17 14.50 -19.85
CA TRP A 123 -24.70 13.90 -18.59
C TRP A 123 -24.06 14.90 -17.61
N THR A 124 -24.31 16.20 -17.80
CA THR A 124 -23.66 17.25 -16.99
C THR A 124 -23.88 17.08 -15.49
N ALA A 125 -25.10 16.70 -15.07
CA ALA A 125 -25.41 16.49 -13.66
C ALA A 125 -24.64 15.30 -13.07
N ASP A 126 -24.57 14.18 -13.80
CA ASP A 126 -23.89 12.97 -13.37
C ASP A 126 -22.36 13.16 -13.33
N LEU A 127 -21.79 13.85 -14.32
CA LEU A 127 -20.38 14.20 -14.35
C LEU A 127 -20.02 15.15 -13.21
N LYS A 128 -20.87 16.13 -12.91
CA LYS A 128 -20.68 17.01 -11.74
C LYS A 128 -20.74 16.24 -10.43
N ALA A 129 -21.62 15.26 -10.31
CA ALA A 129 -21.73 14.39 -9.13
C ALA A 129 -20.51 13.47 -8.98
N ALA A 130 -19.92 13.02 -10.09
CA ALA A 130 -18.67 12.26 -10.07
C ALA A 130 -17.46 13.11 -9.66
N GLY A 131 -17.50 14.44 -9.86
CA GLY A 131 -16.42 15.36 -9.51
C GLY A 131 -15.24 15.32 -10.50
N ASP A 132 -14.15 16.01 -10.15
CA ASP A 132 -13.05 16.26 -11.06
C ASP A 132 -12.23 15.01 -11.41
N GLU A 133 -12.12 14.06 -10.50
CA GLU A 133 -11.36 12.82 -10.69
C GLU A 133 -12.25 11.59 -10.92
N GLY A 134 -13.56 11.73 -10.81
CA GLY A 134 -14.51 10.66 -11.07
C GLY A 134 -14.81 10.47 -12.54
N PHE A 135 -15.48 9.37 -12.89
CA PHE A 135 -15.81 9.02 -14.26
C PHE A 135 -17.13 8.26 -14.38
N LEU A 136 -17.66 8.26 -15.59
CA LEU A 136 -18.79 7.44 -16.01
C LEU A 136 -18.35 6.45 -17.07
N ILE A 137 -18.79 5.18 -16.99
CA ILE A 137 -18.67 4.21 -18.09
C ILE A 137 -20.07 3.68 -18.38
N ARG A 138 -20.59 3.97 -19.56
CA ARG A 138 -21.96 3.60 -19.92
C ARG A 138 -22.08 3.06 -21.33
N SER A 139 -22.89 2.01 -21.48
CA SER A 139 -23.35 1.54 -22.80
C SER A 139 -24.45 2.48 -23.30
N ALA A 140 -24.39 2.87 -24.56
CA ALA A 140 -25.34 3.76 -25.22
C ALA A 140 -25.57 3.36 -26.68
N ARG A 141 -26.55 3.99 -27.34
CA ARG A 141 -26.71 3.91 -28.79
C ARG A 141 -26.53 5.31 -29.38
N MET A 142 -25.64 5.40 -30.38
CA MET A 142 -25.41 6.64 -31.12
C MET A 142 -25.47 6.33 -32.63
N ASP A 143 -26.25 7.10 -33.39
CA ASP A 143 -26.46 6.87 -34.82
C ASP A 143 -26.78 5.40 -35.17
N LYS A 144 -27.61 4.75 -34.36
CA LYS A 144 -28.02 3.32 -34.41
C LYS A 144 -26.94 2.31 -33.94
N HIS A 145 -25.70 2.74 -33.71
CA HIS A 145 -24.62 1.87 -33.27
C HIS A 145 -24.60 1.70 -31.75
N PRO A 146 -24.48 0.47 -31.23
CA PRO A 146 -24.17 0.23 -29.83
C PRO A 146 -22.73 0.65 -29.55
N VAL A 147 -22.53 1.51 -28.56
CA VAL A 147 -21.22 2.10 -28.18
C VAL A 147 -21.01 2.03 -26.68
N THR A 148 -19.77 2.03 -26.24
CA THR A 148 -19.40 2.25 -24.84
C THR A 148 -18.76 3.63 -24.71
N ILE A 149 -19.16 4.39 -23.69
CA ILE A 149 -18.69 5.75 -23.45
C ILE A 149 -17.97 5.80 -22.12
N ILE A 150 -16.73 6.29 -22.14
CA ILE A 150 -15.93 6.60 -20.97
C ILE A 150 -15.80 8.12 -20.87
N ALA A 151 -16.45 8.73 -19.88
CA ALA A 151 -16.51 10.18 -19.76
C ALA A 151 -16.18 10.69 -18.37
N SER A 152 -15.58 11.87 -18.28
CA SER A 152 -15.32 12.60 -17.05
C SER A 152 -15.40 14.11 -17.31
N SER A 153 -15.38 14.89 -16.21
CA SER A 153 -15.30 16.37 -16.28
C SER A 153 -13.92 16.85 -16.77
N ASN A 154 -12.86 16.04 -16.60
CA ASN A 154 -11.51 16.35 -17.10
C ASN A 154 -10.73 15.10 -17.51
N ASP A 155 -9.59 15.30 -18.18
CA ASP A 155 -8.80 14.22 -18.76
C ASP A 155 -8.26 13.21 -17.73
N ILE A 156 -7.96 13.63 -16.49
CA ILE A 156 -7.46 12.70 -15.45
C ILE A 156 -8.56 11.72 -15.01
N GLY A 157 -9.79 12.20 -14.85
CA GLY A 157 -10.92 11.30 -14.58
C GLY A 157 -11.19 10.34 -15.75
N VAL A 158 -11.00 10.79 -16.99
CA VAL A 158 -11.07 9.92 -18.18
C VAL A 158 -9.99 8.86 -18.14
N LEU A 159 -8.74 9.19 -17.75
CA LEU A 159 -7.64 8.24 -17.59
C LEU A 159 -7.98 7.16 -16.55
N TYR A 160 -8.52 7.55 -15.39
CA TYR A 160 -8.98 6.60 -14.38
C TYR A 160 -10.11 5.70 -14.90
N GLY A 161 -11.04 6.26 -15.67
CA GLY A 161 -12.09 5.51 -16.34
C GLY A 161 -11.55 4.50 -17.35
N ALA A 162 -10.54 4.88 -18.14
CA ALA A 162 -9.88 3.99 -19.09
C ALA A 162 -9.20 2.81 -18.38
N PHE A 163 -8.45 3.04 -17.32
CA PHE A 163 -7.87 1.97 -16.50
C PHE A 163 -8.93 1.10 -15.82
N HIS A 164 -10.03 1.69 -15.37
CA HIS A 164 -11.15 0.90 -14.83
C HIS A 164 -11.74 -0.02 -15.90
N PHE A 165 -11.96 0.47 -17.11
CA PHE A 165 -12.46 -0.33 -18.24
C PHE A 165 -11.51 -1.50 -18.56
N LEU A 166 -10.21 -1.24 -18.63
CA LEU A 166 -9.20 -2.29 -18.85
C LEU A 166 -9.16 -3.32 -17.72
N ARG A 167 -9.39 -2.89 -16.47
CA ARG A 167 -9.51 -3.80 -15.33
C ARG A 167 -10.73 -4.72 -15.47
N LEU A 168 -11.89 -4.19 -15.92
CA LEU A 168 -13.06 -5.04 -16.19
C LEU A 168 -12.73 -6.15 -17.18
N MET A 169 -12.02 -5.83 -18.26
CA MET A 169 -11.59 -6.83 -19.25
C MET A 169 -10.63 -7.85 -18.64
N GLN A 170 -9.58 -7.41 -17.94
CA GLN A 170 -8.58 -8.29 -17.34
C GLN A 170 -9.17 -9.23 -16.27
N THR A 171 -10.26 -8.81 -15.63
CA THR A 171 -10.95 -9.61 -14.59
C THR A 171 -12.16 -10.40 -15.14
N GLY A 172 -12.33 -10.44 -16.45
CA GLY A 172 -13.38 -11.25 -17.10
C GLY A 172 -14.80 -10.72 -16.89
N GLN A 173 -14.96 -9.43 -16.54
CA GLN A 173 -16.29 -8.85 -16.32
C GLN A 173 -17.03 -8.60 -17.64
N SER A 174 -18.36 -8.74 -17.61
CA SER A 174 -19.19 -8.38 -18.77
C SER A 174 -19.09 -6.89 -19.08
N LEU A 175 -18.93 -6.56 -20.37
CA LEU A 175 -19.00 -5.19 -20.88
C LEU A 175 -20.34 -4.83 -21.49
N GLU A 176 -21.32 -5.73 -21.41
CA GLU A 176 -22.67 -5.47 -21.86
C GLU A 176 -23.45 -4.63 -20.84
N ARG A 177 -24.18 -3.63 -21.31
CA ARG A 177 -25.06 -2.78 -20.50
C ARG A 177 -24.35 -2.12 -19.30
N LEU A 178 -23.16 -1.61 -19.52
CA LEU A 178 -22.42 -0.87 -18.49
C LEU A 178 -23.19 0.36 -18.03
N HIS A 179 -23.24 0.56 -16.70
CA HIS A 179 -23.77 1.75 -16.04
C HIS A 179 -22.98 2.03 -14.77
N ILE A 180 -21.76 2.50 -14.96
CA ILE A 180 -20.79 2.73 -13.88
C ILE A 180 -20.66 4.24 -13.65
N SER A 181 -20.70 4.63 -12.39
CA SER A 181 -20.36 5.98 -11.91
C SER A 181 -19.45 5.82 -10.72
N GLU A 182 -18.22 6.27 -10.84
CA GLU A 182 -17.18 6.13 -9.81
C GLU A 182 -16.58 7.49 -9.47
N ARG A 183 -16.27 7.68 -8.20
CA ARG A 183 -15.48 8.81 -7.70
C ARG A 183 -14.60 8.37 -6.54
N PRO A 184 -13.42 8.97 -6.36
CA PRO A 184 -12.61 8.67 -5.20
C PRO A 184 -13.29 9.16 -3.92
N ALA A 185 -13.28 8.31 -2.87
CA ALA A 185 -13.78 8.68 -1.56
C ALA A 185 -12.82 9.65 -0.83
N LEU A 186 -11.52 9.56 -1.13
CA LEU A 186 -10.47 10.35 -0.50
C LEU A 186 -9.80 11.28 -1.52
N GLN A 187 -9.54 12.53 -1.11
CA GLN A 187 -8.90 13.55 -1.96
C GLN A 187 -7.41 13.29 -2.15
N LEU A 188 -6.69 12.99 -1.06
CA LEU A 188 -5.24 12.71 -1.07
C LEU A 188 -5.02 11.19 -1.03
N ARG A 189 -4.43 10.66 -2.08
CA ARG A 189 -4.10 9.24 -2.22
C ARG A 189 -2.64 9.14 -2.62
N LEU A 190 -1.76 9.17 -1.59
CA LEU A 190 -0.36 9.46 -1.79
C LEU A 190 0.54 8.28 -1.48
N MET A 191 1.54 8.08 -2.35
CA MET A 191 2.70 7.28 -2.01
C MET A 191 3.66 8.09 -1.15
N ASN A 192 4.33 7.45 -0.21
CA ASN A 192 5.40 8.06 0.58
C ASN A 192 6.65 7.18 0.50
N HIS A 193 7.69 7.71 -0.11
CA HIS A 193 8.97 7.05 -0.26
C HIS A 193 9.92 7.46 0.86
N TRP A 194 10.67 6.49 1.38
CA TRP A 194 11.74 6.75 2.35
C TRP A 194 13.11 6.69 1.66
N ASP A 195 13.19 7.29 0.50
CA ASP A 195 14.36 7.32 -0.37
C ASP A 195 15.32 8.43 0.06
N ASN A 196 16.60 8.10 0.15
CA ASN A 196 17.69 9.03 0.47
C ASN A 196 18.35 9.55 -0.81
N LEU A 197 18.90 10.76 -0.76
CA LEU A 197 19.58 11.38 -1.90
C LEU A 197 20.82 10.60 -2.39
N GLY A 198 21.42 9.76 -1.54
CA GLY A 198 22.47 8.82 -1.91
C GLY A 198 22.00 7.55 -2.63
N GLY A 199 20.70 7.42 -2.94
CA GLY A 199 20.12 6.29 -3.65
C GLY A 199 19.87 5.03 -2.79
N THR A 200 20.00 5.12 -1.47
CA THR A 200 19.54 4.11 -0.52
C THR A 200 18.07 4.36 -0.17
N ILE A 201 17.39 3.34 0.32
CA ILE A 201 16.00 3.42 0.77
C ILE A 201 15.96 2.94 2.21
N GLU A 202 15.45 3.76 3.13
CA GLU A 202 15.14 3.30 4.48
C GLU A 202 13.95 2.33 4.41
N ARG A 203 14.12 1.12 4.95
CA ARG A 203 13.12 0.04 4.81
C ARG A 203 12.77 -0.28 3.35
N GLY A 204 13.77 -0.22 2.47
CA GLY A 204 13.69 -0.68 1.08
C GLY A 204 14.22 -2.09 0.93
N TYR A 205 13.44 -2.97 0.31
CA TYR A 205 13.77 -4.40 0.17
C TYR A 205 13.81 -4.85 -1.29
N ALA A 206 13.87 -3.90 -2.23
CA ALA A 206 13.82 -4.12 -3.67
C ALA A 206 15.00 -3.44 -4.41
N GLY A 207 16.18 -3.47 -3.81
CA GLY A 207 17.35 -2.81 -4.36
C GLY A 207 17.43 -1.31 -4.03
N ARG A 208 18.15 -0.57 -4.87
CA ARG A 208 18.34 0.88 -4.69
C ARG A 208 17.10 1.67 -5.12
N SER A 209 17.08 2.95 -4.73
CA SER A 209 16.07 3.94 -5.13
C SER A 209 15.86 3.97 -6.65
N ILE A 210 14.61 4.08 -7.06
CA ILE A 210 14.27 4.28 -8.47
C ILE A 210 14.66 5.69 -8.96
N TRP A 211 14.89 6.65 -8.03
CA TRP A 211 15.33 8.01 -8.35
C TRP A 211 16.83 8.04 -8.56
N GLN A 212 17.27 8.14 -9.83
CA GLN A 212 18.67 8.22 -10.21
C GLN A 212 19.12 9.68 -10.16
N TRP A 213 19.38 10.18 -8.95
CA TRP A 213 19.68 11.60 -8.71
C TRP A 213 20.88 12.11 -9.48
N ASP A 214 21.88 11.25 -9.74
CA ASP A 214 23.09 11.62 -10.49
C ASP A 214 22.83 11.75 -12.00
N GLU A 215 21.79 11.11 -12.53
CA GLU A 215 21.39 11.17 -13.95
C GLU A 215 20.39 12.30 -14.22
N LEU A 216 19.64 12.74 -13.21
CA LEU A 216 18.63 13.79 -13.32
C LEU A 216 19.28 15.19 -13.31
N PRO A 217 18.71 16.16 -14.07
CA PRO A 217 17.51 16.09 -14.92
C PRO A 217 17.76 15.61 -16.35
N ASP A 218 19.03 15.35 -16.73
CA ASP A 218 19.44 15.20 -18.13
C ASP A 218 19.00 13.85 -18.73
N LYS A 219 18.90 12.80 -17.88
CA LYS A 219 18.45 11.47 -18.31
C LYS A 219 17.23 11.03 -17.52
N LEU A 220 16.12 10.84 -18.23
CA LEU A 220 14.86 10.36 -17.66
C LEU A 220 14.69 8.86 -17.91
N SER A 221 14.79 8.05 -16.86
CA SER A 221 14.54 6.62 -16.95
C SER A 221 13.08 6.34 -17.35
N PRO A 222 12.82 5.40 -18.28
CA PRO A 222 11.46 4.96 -18.63
C PRO A 222 10.67 4.47 -17.40
N ARG A 223 11.37 4.06 -16.35
CA ARG A 223 10.78 3.60 -15.09
C ARG A 223 9.98 4.70 -14.39
N TYR A 224 10.31 5.98 -14.60
CA TYR A 224 9.54 7.11 -14.03
C TYR A 224 8.15 7.23 -14.62
N ALA A 225 8.01 7.07 -15.93
CA ALA A 225 6.72 7.04 -16.60
C ALA A 225 5.93 5.76 -16.23
N ALA A 226 6.59 4.60 -16.16
CA ALA A 226 5.99 3.35 -15.74
C ALA A 226 5.45 3.43 -14.30
N TYR A 227 6.18 4.10 -13.39
CA TYR A 227 5.73 4.37 -12.02
C TYR A 227 4.46 5.23 -11.99
N ALA A 228 4.44 6.34 -12.72
CA ALA A 228 3.27 7.22 -12.80
C ALA A 228 2.04 6.52 -13.41
N ARG A 229 2.26 5.72 -14.45
CA ARG A 229 1.24 4.88 -15.10
C ARG A 229 0.66 3.85 -14.11
N ALA A 230 1.51 3.15 -13.36
CA ALA A 230 1.07 2.19 -12.35
C ALA A 230 0.22 2.85 -11.27
N ASN A 231 0.65 4.01 -10.75
CA ASN A 231 -0.10 4.79 -9.76
C ASN A 231 -1.46 5.26 -10.31
N ALA A 232 -1.50 5.82 -11.50
CA ALA A 232 -2.75 6.25 -12.14
C ALA A 232 -3.74 5.09 -12.30
N SER A 233 -3.27 3.88 -12.63
CA SER A 233 -4.12 2.70 -12.84
C SER A 233 -4.90 2.26 -11.60
N ILE A 234 -4.48 2.67 -10.42
CA ILE A 234 -5.12 2.40 -9.12
C ILE A 234 -5.61 3.67 -8.42
N GLY A 235 -5.63 4.80 -9.13
CA GLY A 235 -6.18 6.05 -8.63
C GLY A 235 -5.31 6.83 -7.66
N ILE A 236 -4.01 6.56 -7.56
CA ILE A 236 -3.05 7.35 -6.78
C ILE A 236 -2.80 8.68 -7.50
N ASN A 237 -2.88 9.80 -6.77
CA ASN A 237 -2.80 11.13 -7.34
C ASN A 237 -1.62 11.99 -6.82
N GLY A 238 -0.68 11.37 -6.11
CA GLY A 238 0.55 12.06 -5.71
C GLY A 238 1.57 11.15 -5.04
N ALA A 239 2.81 11.63 -4.96
CA ALA A 239 3.88 10.93 -4.26
C ALA A 239 4.85 11.91 -3.58
N VAL A 240 5.23 11.56 -2.34
CA VAL A 240 6.35 12.15 -1.61
C VAL A 240 7.59 11.33 -1.95
N ILE A 241 8.59 11.91 -2.58
CA ILE A 241 9.68 11.15 -3.22
C ILE A 241 10.96 11.00 -2.40
N ASN A 242 11.03 11.61 -1.24
CA ASN A 242 12.19 11.55 -0.37
C ASN A 242 11.82 11.18 1.06
N ASN A 243 12.81 10.65 1.77
CA ASN A 243 12.68 10.15 3.14
C ASN A 243 12.05 11.20 4.07
N VAL A 244 11.21 10.74 4.99
CA VAL A 244 10.64 11.57 6.07
C VAL A 244 11.73 12.11 7.01
N ASN A 245 12.87 11.41 7.12
CA ASN A 245 14.13 11.93 7.71
C ASN A 245 14.85 12.81 6.67
N ALA A 246 14.20 13.91 6.27
CA ALA A 246 14.53 14.66 5.08
C ALA A 246 15.91 15.28 5.10
N ASP A 247 16.72 15.02 4.08
CA ASP A 247 17.93 15.77 3.80
C ASP A 247 17.51 17.15 3.27
N PRO A 248 17.91 18.27 3.93
CA PRO A 248 17.48 19.60 3.51
C PRO A 248 17.91 19.95 2.07
N ARG A 249 18.97 19.32 1.54
CA ARG A 249 19.45 19.54 0.16
C ARG A 249 18.39 19.28 -0.90
N ILE A 250 17.35 18.46 -0.61
CA ILE A 250 16.25 18.26 -1.55
C ILE A 250 15.58 19.58 -1.97
N LEU A 251 15.62 20.61 -1.11
CA LEU A 251 15.08 21.95 -1.36
C LEU A 251 16.11 22.91 -2.00
N SER A 252 17.32 22.46 -2.34
CA SER A 252 18.30 23.29 -3.05
C SER A 252 17.88 23.51 -4.51
N PRO A 253 18.32 24.61 -5.16
CA PRO A 253 18.00 24.86 -6.58
C PRO A 253 18.46 23.74 -7.51
N GLU A 254 19.55 23.03 -7.17
CA GLU A 254 20.01 21.87 -7.94
C GLU A 254 18.99 20.74 -7.91
N TYR A 255 18.59 20.30 -6.70
CA TYR A 255 17.65 19.19 -6.57
C TYR A 255 16.24 19.57 -7.03
N LEU A 256 15.81 20.82 -6.83
CA LEU A 256 14.49 21.26 -7.31
C LEU A 256 14.36 21.16 -8.84
N ARG A 257 15.44 21.39 -9.60
CA ARG A 257 15.42 21.14 -11.07
C ARG A 257 15.24 19.67 -11.39
N LYS A 258 15.90 18.77 -10.65
CA LYS A 258 15.75 17.31 -10.79
C LYS A 258 14.31 16.86 -10.46
N VAL A 259 13.75 17.37 -9.38
CA VAL A 259 12.36 17.14 -8.96
C VAL A 259 11.38 17.65 -10.00
N ALA A 260 11.62 18.82 -10.59
CA ALA A 260 10.77 19.39 -11.63
C ALA A 260 10.73 18.51 -12.89
N ALA A 261 11.85 17.91 -13.27
CA ALA A 261 11.91 16.97 -14.39
C ALA A 261 11.05 15.73 -14.14
N LEU A 262 11.10 15.15 -12.92
CA LEU A 262 10.22 14.05 -12.51
C LEU A 262 8.74 14.46 -12.53
N ALA A 263 8.42 15.63 -11.96
CA ALA A 263 7.05 16.16 -11.92
C ALA A 263 6.46 16.33 -13.31
N ALA A 264 7.26 16.78 -14.29
CA ALA A 264 6.85 16.92 -15.68
C ALA A 264 6.47 15.57 -16.33
N VAL A 265 7.21 14.49 -16.01
CA VAL A 265 6.91 13.12 -16.47
C VAL A 265 5.59 12.60 -15.86
N TRP A 266 5.28 12.95 -14.61
CA TRP A 266 4.13 12.39 -13.90
C TRP A 266 2.81 13.15 -14.13
N ARG A 267 2.91 14.45 -14.40
CA ARG A 267 1.75 15.33 -14.57
C ARG A 267 0.70 14.80 -15.55
N PRO A 268 1.05 14.24 -16.72
CA PRO A 268 0.06 13.68 -17.63
C PRO A 268 -0.71 12.47 -17.08
N CYS A 269 -0.18 11.82 -16.03
CA CYS A 269 -0.83 10.73 -15.31
C CYS A 269 -1.62 11.21 -14.07
N GLY A 270 -1.68 12.51 -13.81
CA GLY A 270 -2.37 13.08 -12.65
C GLY A 270 -1.67 12.85 -11.30
N VAL A 271 -0.39 12.44 -11.32
CA VAL A 271 0.40 12.21 -10.10
C VAL A 271 1.17 13.48 -9.75
N ARG A 272 0.77 14.13 -8.65
CA ARG A 272 1.41 15.36 -8.16
C ARG A 272 2.66 15.06 -7.35
N MET A 273 3.62 15.97 -7.43
CA MET A 273 4.85 15.93 -6.68
C MET A 273 4.65 16.50 -5.26
N TYR A 274 5.10 15.75 -4.25
CA TYR A 274 5.25 16.18 -2.87
C TYR A 274 6.68 15.96 -2.40
N LEU A 275 7.13 16.72 -1.40
CA LEU A 275 8.45 16.53 -0.80
C LEU A 275 8.34 16.46 0.73
N SER A 276 9.17 15.61 1.34
CA SER A 276 9.43 15.70 2.77
C SER A 276 10.35 16.89 3.02
N ALA A 277 9.93 17.81 3.88
CA ALA A 277 10.70 19.01 4.25
C ALA A 277 11.40 18.84 5.60
N ASN A 278 12.69 19.13 5.66
CA ASN A 278 13.41 19.24 6.92
C ASN A 278 13.05 20.55 7.61
N PHE A 279 12.57 20.47 8.86
CA PHE A 279 12.12 21.66 9.60
C PHE A 279 13.21 22.70 9.79
N ALA A 280 14.48 22.28 9.91
CA ALA A 280 15.63 23.18 10.05
C ALA A 280 16.20 23.66 8.69
N ALA A 281 15.51 23.49 7.58
CA ALA A 281 15.97 23.95 6.26
C ALA A 281 16.30 25.46 6.23
N PRO A 282 15.58 26.37 6.92
CA PRO A 282 15.97 27.79 6.99
C PRO A 282 17.39 28.01 7.54
N VAL A 283 17.83 27.21 8.52
CA VAL A 283 19.18 27.24 9.06
C VAL A 283 20.16 26.55 8.11
N ARG A 284 19.81 25.32 7.65
CA ARG A 284 20.74 24.44 6.93
C ARG A 284 21.01 24.89 5.48
N LEU A 285 20.02 25.48 4.83
CA LEU A 285 20.11 26.01 3.46
C LEU A 285 20.04 27.53 3.39
N GLY A 286 19.26 28.16 4.28
CA GLY A 286 19.03 29.57 4.27
C GLY A 286 20.09 30.38 5.03
N GLY A 287 20.94 29.71 5.82
CA GLY A 287 21.95 30.36 6.63
C GLY A 287 21.38 31.22 7.76
N LEU A 288 20.12 31.05 8.13
CA LEU A 288 19.49 31.77 9.23
C LEU A 288 20.03 31.26 10.58
N ALA A 289 20.02 32.11 11.58
CA ALA A 289 20.46 31.74 12.93
C ALA A 289 19.48 30.84 13.67
N THR A 290 18.22 30.79 13.22
CA THR A 290 17.14 30.03 13.86
C THR A 290 16.20 29.41 12.84
N ALA A 291 15.43 28.37 13.24
CA ALA A 291 14.26 27.87 12.54
C ALA A 291 13.00 28.03 13.42
N ASP A 292 12.97 28.94 14.39
CA ASP A 292 11.78 29.24 15.19
C ASP A 292 10.63 29.62 14.25
N PRO A 293 9.50 28.88 14.24
CA PRO A 293 8.40 29.13 13.32
C PRO A 293 7.71 30.49 13.51
N LEU A 294 7.92 31.16 14.63
CA LEU A 294 7.38 32.49 14.88
C LEU A 294 8.35 33.63 14.49
N ASP A 295 9.58 33.31 14.06
CA ASP A 295 10.53 34.29 13.55
C ASP A 295 10.13 34.74 12.13
N GLN A 296 10.06 36.05 11.93
CA GLN A 296 9.66 36.65 10.65
C GLN A 296 10.63 36.33 9.50
N ALA A 297 11.94 36.18 9.77
CA ALA A 297 12.88 35.80 8.73
C ALA A 297 12.69 34.35 8.28
N VAL A 298 12.36 33.47 9.21
CA VAL A 298 11.98 32.07 8.90
C VAL A 298 10.71 32.01 8.06
N ALA A 299 9.68 32.80 8.42
CA ALA A 299 8.44 32.86 7.64
C ALA A 299 8.69 33.39 6.21
N ARG A 300 9.50 34.45 6.06
CA ARG A 300 9.89 34.96 4.74
C ARG A 300 10.69 33.93 3.92
N TRP A 301 11.60 33.20 4.57
CA TRP A 301 12.39 32.18 3.90
C TRP A 301 11.49 31.05 3.32
N TRP A 302 10.55 30.53 4.12
CA TRP A 302 9.62 29.49 3.67
C TRP A 302 8.73 30.00 2.54
N LYS A 303 8.25 31.27 2.62
CA LYS A 303 7.47 31.86 1.53
C LYS A 303 8.28 31.94 0.24
N ALA A 304 9.51 32.47 0.30
CA ALA A 304 10.39 32.55 -0.88
C ALA A 304 10.70 31.17 -1.45
N LYS A 305 10.90 30.16 -0.59
CA LYS A 305 11.14 28.78 -1.03
C LYS A 305 9.89 28.17 -1.69
N ALA A 306 8.71 28.43 -1.17
CA ALA A 306 7.45 28.02 -1.82
C ALA A 306 7.29 28.68 -3.19
N ASP A 307 7.51 29.99 -3.29
CA ASP A 307 7.44 30.71 -4.57
C ASP A 307 8.44 30.14 -5.61
N GLU A 308 9.67 29.79 -5.19
CA GLU A 308 10.67 29.12 -6.03
C GLU A 308 10.19 27.75 -6.52
N ILE A 309 9.64 26.92 -5.64
CA ILE A 309 9.16 25.59 -5.98
C ILE A 309 8.01 25.67 -6.99
N TYR A 310 6.99 26.51 -6.74
CA TYR A 310 5.85 26.66 -7.63
C TYR A 310 6.22 27.32 -8.96
N GLY A 311 7.28 28.12 -9.00
CA GLY A 311 7.86 28.62 -10.25
C GLY A 311 8.43 27.50 -11.14
N LEU A 312 8.91 26.41 -10.56
CA LEU A 312 9.42 25.24 -11.27
C LEU A 312 8.36 24.15 -11.47
N ILE A 313 7.47 23.95 -10.52
CA ILE A 313 6.46 22.89 -10.45
C ILE A 313 5.11 23.52 -10.11
N PRO A 314 4.37 24.06 -11.12
CA PRO A 314 3.13 24.82 -10.87
C PRO A 314 2.02 24.03 -10.17
N ASP A 315 2.04 22.69 -10.27
CA ASP A 315 1.09 21.76 -9.67
C ASP A 315 1.67 21.03 -8.43
N PHE A 316 2.74 21.58 -7.82
CA PHE A 316 3.32 21.01 -6.59
C PHE A 316 2.25 20.82 -5.51
N GLY A 317 2.16 19.60 -4.94
CA GLY A 317 1.10 19.26 -4.00
C GLY A 317 1.33 19.79 -2.58
N GLY A 318 2.59 19.88 -2.14
CA GLY A 318 2.93 20.39 -0.81
C GLY A 318 4.03 19.60 -0.09
N PHE A 319 4.12 19.85 1.22
CA PHE A 319 5.14 19.24 2.07
C PHE A 319 4.57 18.18 3.00
N LEU A 320 5.34 17.09 3.19
CA LEU A 320 5.20 16.19 4.32
C LEU A 320 6.30 16.51 5.34
N VAL A 321 5.97 16.52 6.64
CA VAL A 321 6.92 16.88 7.70
C VAL A 321 6.89 15.86 8.84
N LYS A 322 8.08 15.35 9.19
CA LYS A 322 8.38 14.64 10.44
C LYS A 322 9.20 15.59 11.32
N ALA A 323 8.69 15.94 12.50
CA ALA A 323 9.30 16.88 13.39
C ALA A 323 9.37 16.35 14.83
N ASN A 324 10.41 16.73 15.58
CA ASN A 324 10.64 16.36 16.99
C ASN A 324 10.53 14.85 17.26
N SER A 325 11.03 14.02 16.34
CA SER A 325 11.00 12.58 16.44
C SER A 325 12.28 11.99 15.86
N GLU A 326 12.88 11.01 16.53
CA GLU A 326 14.09 10.29 16.08
C GLU A 326 15.23 11.24 15.64
N GLY A 327 15.52 12.27 16.45
CA GLY A 327 16.57 13.23 16.15
C GLY A 327 16.23 14.26 15.05
N GLN A 328 15.04 14.20 14.46
CA GLN A 328 14.63 15.21 13.50
C GLN A 328 14.31 16.55 14.20
N PRO A 329 14.76 17.68 13.62
CA PRO A 329 14.48 18.99 14.18
C PRO A 329 12.98 19.31 14.13
N GLY A 330 12.53 20.16 15.06
CA GLY A 330 11.13 20.53 15.10
C GLY A 330 10.87 21.74 16.00
N PRO A 331 9.61 22.18 16.09
CA PRO A 331 9.23 23.39 16.80
C PRO A 331 9.51 23.34 18.30
N LYS A 332 9.47 22.18 18.95
CA LYS A 332 9.76 22.03 20.39
C LYS A 332 11.18 22.51 20.77
N THR A 333 12.15 22.40 19.87
CA THR A 333 13.50 22.93 20.05
C THR A 333 13.49 24.42 20.38
N TYR A 334 12.46 25.16 19.99
CA TYR A 334 12.24 26.58 20.18
C TYR A 334 11.15 26.91 21.21
N GLY A 335 10.67 25.92 21.96
CA GLY A 335 9.55 26.07 22.89
C GLY A 335 8.20 26.31 22.19
N ARG A 336 8.05 25.85 20.93
CA ARG A 336 6.85 26.02 20.12
C ARG A 336 6.09 24.70 19.97
N THR A 337 4.80 24.80 19.64
CA THR A 337 3.93 23.65 19.41
C THR A 337 4.10 23.07 18.00
N HIS A 338 3.61 21.85 17.79
CA HIS A 338 3.50 21.27 16.45
C HIS A 338 2.59 22.09 15.52
N ALA A 339 1.57 22.75 16.06
CA ALA A 339 0.71 23.65 15.29
C ALA A 339 1.47 24.90 14.81
N ASP A 340 2.29 25.53 15.66
CA ASP A 340 3.14 26.65 15.25
C ASP A 340 4.07 26.25 14.11
N GLY A 341 4.72 25.08 14.25
CA GLY A 341 5.62 24.56 13.23
C GLY A 341 4.95 24.24 11.90
N ALA A 342 3.75 23.65 11.94
CA ALA A 342 3.00 23.33 10.74
C ALA A 342 2.45 24.59 10.05
N ASN A 343 2.01 25.56 10.85
CA ASN A 343 1.34 26.76 10.35
C ASN A 343 2.29 27.66 9.53
N VAL A 344 3.56 27.80 9.89
CA VAL A 344 4.51 28.62 9.11
C VAL A 344 4.71 28.06 7.69
N LEU A 345 4.73 26.72 7.52
CA LEU A 345 4.81 26.09 6.20
C LEU A 345 3.47 26.21 5.46
N ALA A 346 2.37 26.05 6.16
CA ALA A 346 1.03 26.14 5.59
C ALA A 346 0.73 27.55 5.06
N ASP A 347 1.10 28.58 5.81
CA ASP A 347 0.98 29.98 5.40
C ASP A 347 1.84 30.27 4.14
N ALA A 348 3.03 29.66 4.03
CA ALA A 348 3.88 29.77 2.84
C ALA A 348 3.28 29.12 1.59
N LEU A 349 2.58 27.98 1.76
CA LEU A 349 1.97 27.24 0.65
C LEU A 349 0.57 27.73 0.27
N ALA A 350 -0.14 28.42 1.17
CA ALA A 350 -1.54 28.82 0.99
C ALA A 350 -1.79 29.64 -0.30
N PRO A 351 -0.94 30.60 -0.72
CA PRO A 351 -1.13 31.34 -1.98
C PRO A 351 -1.17 30.45 -3.20
N HIS A 352 -0.52 29.29 -3.15
CA HIS A 352 -0.40 28.33 -4.23
C HIS A 352 -1.36 27.15 -4.09
N LYS A 353 -2.25 27.14 -3.08
CA LYS A 353 -3.18 26.03 -2.75
C LYS A 353 -2.47 24.72 -2.38
N GLY A 354 -1.24 24.77 -1.91
CA GLY A 354 -0.50 23.61 -1.46
C GLY A 354 -0.88 23.20 -0.04
N ASN A 355 -0.64 21.93 0.26
CA ASN A 355 -0.99 21.31 1.53
C ASN A 355 0.25 21.02 2.39
N VAL A 356 0.08 21.01 3.71
CA VAL A 356 1.05 20.46 4.64
C VAL A 356 0.48 19.18 5.24
N ILE A 357 1.25 18.10 5.18
CA ILE A 357 0.96 16.83 5.80
C ILE A 357 1.91 16.70 7.00
N TRP A 358 1.37 16.86 8.21
CA TRP A 358 2.14 16.85 9.43
C TRP A 358 1.98 15.54 10.17
N ARG A 359 3.09 14.78 10.33
CA ARG A 359 3.03 13.46 10.96
C ARG A 359 2.86 13.57 12.48
N ALA A 360 1.84 12.92 13.01
CA ALA A 360 1.62 12.71 14.44
C ALA A 360 2.45 11.51 14.93
N PHE A 361 3.78 11.65 14.88
CA PHE A 361 4.70 10.60 15.28
C PHE A 361 5.65 11.15 16.33
N VAL A 362 5.36 10.86 17.61
CA VAL A 362 5.99 11.48 18.78
C VAL A 362 6.80 10.43 19.54
N TYR A 363 8.11 10.66 19.65
CA TYR A 363 9.02 9.84 20.43
C TYR A 363 9.48 10.48 21.74
N ASP A 364 8.88 11.60 22.13
CA ASP A 364 9.24 12.35 23.33
C ASP A 364 8.78 11.58 24.58
N GLU A 365 9.75 11.06 25.36
CA GLU A 365 9.49 10.27 26.57
C GLU A 365 8.91 11.09 27.71
N ASP A 366 9.16 12.40 27.72
CA ASP A 366 8.65 13.30 28.77
C ASP A 366 7.13 13.46 28.69
N ILE A 367 6.51 13.08 27.54
CA ILE A 367 5.06 13.13 27.38
C ILE A 367 4.40 11.97 28.14
N ASP A 368 4.88 10.75 27.96
CA ASP A 368 4.38 9.54 28.61
C ASP A 368 5.36 8.38 28.42
N PRO A 369 5.56 7.49 29.42
CA PRO A 369 6.37 6.30 29.26
C PRO A 369 5.87 5.37 28.16
N ASP A 370 4.54 5.14 28.04
CA ASP A 370 3.99 4.33 26.94
C ASP A 370 3.90 5.15 25.64
N ARG A 371 4.72 4.77 24.69
CA ARG A 371 4.79 5.35 23.36
C ARG A 371 3.44 5.39 22.65
N THR A 372 2.55 4.42 22.93
CA THR A 372 1.23 4.33 22.29
C THR A 372 0.30 5.48 22.65
N LYS A 373 0.57 6.22 23.76
CA LYS A 373 -0.26 7.33 24.23
C LYS A 373 0.20 8.70 23.70
N ARG A 374 1.46 8.85 23.36
CA ARG A 374 2.11 10.16 23.16
C ARG A 374 1.45 11.01 22.07
N ALA A 375 1.20 10.44 20.90
CA ALA A 375 0.61 11.19 19.80
C ALA A 375 -0.80 11.70 20.14
N TRP A 376 -1.61 10.89 20.83
CA TRP A 376 -2.94 11.30 21.26
C TRP A 376 -2.88 12.43 22.29
N LEU A 377 -2.03 12.29 23.32
CA LEU A 377 -1.86 13.31 24.37
C LEU A 377 -1.41 14.65 23.82
N GLU A 378 -0.55 14.66 22.81
CA GLU A 378 -0.02 15.87 22.22
C GLU A 378 -0.98 16.50 21.22
N PHE A 379 -1.50 15.74 20.29
CA PHE A 379 -2.28 16.30 19.17
C PHE A 379 -3.72 16.65 19.54
N THR A 380 -4.35 15.97 20.51
CA THR A 380 -5.69 16.37 20.96
C THR A 380 -5.74 17.75 21.56
N ARG A 381 -4.66 18.21 22.22
CA ARG A 381 -4.54 19.55 22.79
C ARG A 381 -4.38 20.64 21.72
N LEU A 382 -4.00 20.26 20.51
CA LEU A 382 -3.74 21.18 19.40
C LEU A 382 -4.90 21.21 18.39
N ASP A 383 -6.00 20.47 18.65
CA ASP A 383 -7.15 20.45 17.74
C ASP A 383 -7.72 21.85 17.51
N GLY A 384 -7.93 22.21 16.27
CA GLY A 384 -8.40 23.54 15.85
C GLY A 384 -7.32 24.63 15.76
N GLN A 385 -6.06 24.32 16.12
CA GLN A 385 -4.95 25.29 16.02
C GLN A 385 -4.19 25.24 14.68
N PHE A 386 -4.46 24.23 13.88
CA PHE A 386 -3.84 24.05 12.56
C PHE A 386 -4.56 24.84 11.46
N ARG A 387 -3.81 25.37 10.48
CA ARG A 387 -4.36 26.02 9.30
C ARG A 387 -5.23 25.07 8.46
N PRO A 388 -6.20 25.59 7.69
CA PRO A 388 -7.15 24.74 6.92
C PRO A 388 -6.51 23.85 5.85
N ASN A 389 -5.29 24.18 5.38
CA ASN A 389 -4.52 23.41 4.40
C ASN A 389 -3.53 22.43 5.06
N ILE A 390 -3.71 22.13 6.35
CA ILE A 390 -2.93 21.13 7.07
C ILE A 390 -3.78 19.88 7.30
N ALA A 391 -3.20 18.71 7.06
CA ALA A 391 -3.71 17.45 7.53
C ALA A 391 -2.72 16.79 8.50
N VAL A 392 -3.21 16.32 9.64
CA VAL A 392 -2.43 15.53 10.59
C VAL A 392 -2.43 14.08 10.10
N GLN A 393 -1.25 13.55 9.80
CA GLN A 393 -1.05 12.18 9.32
C GLN A 393 -0.81 11.24 10.50
N VAL A 394 -1.67 10.24 10.63
CA VAL A 394 -1.71 9.31 11.77
C VAL A 394 -1.54 7.89 11.29
N LYS A 395 -0.62 7.13 11.90
CA LYS A 395 -0.44 5.69 11.60
C LYS A 395 -1.72 4.91 11.88
N ASN A 396 -1.91 3.81 11.17
CA ASN A 396 -3.09 2.96 11.36
C ASN A 396 -3.23 2.42 12.80
N GLY A 397 -2.11 2.12 13.48
CA GLY A 397 -2.07 1.73 14.88
C GLY A 397 -1.26 2.71 15.74
N PRO A 398 -1.38 2.66 17.08
CA PRO A 398 -0.76 3.64 17.96
C PRO A 398 0.74 3.41 18.21
N LEU A 399 1.31 2.28 17.74
CA LEU A 399 2.72 1.97 17.95
C LEU A 399 3.56 2.24 16.70
N ASP A 400 3.62 1.31 15.74
CA ASP A 400 4.56 1.44 14.61
C ASP A 400 4.38 0.36 13.52
N PHE A 401 3.24 0.25 12.88
CA PHE A 401 3.00 -0.73 11.80
C PHE A 401 3.28 -2.18 12.19
N GLN A 402 3.07 -2.54 13.47
CA GLN A 402 3.25 -3.90 13.95
C GLN A 402 2.30 -4.89 13.22
N PRO A 403 2.55 -6.18 13.21
CA PRO A 403 1.72 -7.18 12.53
C PRO A 403 0.24 -7.11 12.90
N ARG A 404 -0.05 -6.71 14.14
CA ARG A 404 -1.41 -6.38 14.60
C ARG A 404 -1.37 -5.31 15.68
N GLU A 405 -2.08 -4.23 15.42
CA GLU A 405 -2.35 -3.16 16.37
C GLU A 405 -3.86 -2.85 16.38
N PRO A 406 -4.43 -2.37 17.47
CA PRO A 406 -5.74 -1.72 17.43
C PRO A 406 -5.63 -0.45 16.58
N PHE A 407 -6.75 0.08 16.09
CA PHE A 407 -6.71 1.36 15.38
C PHE A 407 -6.22 2.49 16.29
N HIS A 408 -5.57 3.49 15.72
CA HIS A 408 -5.03 4.62 16.49
C HIS A 408 -6.17 5.51 17.04
N PRO A 409 -6.18 5.85 18.35
CA PRO A 409 -7.29 6.58 18.98
C PRO A 409 -7.48 8.03 18.49
N LEU A 410 -6.55 8.60 17.73
CA LEU A 410 -6.74 9.91 17.10
C LEU A 410 -7.81 9.92 16.00
N PHE A 411 -8.16 8.77 15.41
CA PHE A 411 -9.24 8.71 14.42
C PHE A 411 -10.60 8.99 15.09
N GLY A 412 -11.16 10.14 14.74
CA GLY A 412 -12.39 10.67 15.32
C GLY A 412 -12.19 11.55 16.56
N ALA A 413 -10.99 11.58 17.17
CA ALA A 413 -10.70 12.42 18.34
C ALA A 413 -10.46 13.89 17.97
N LEU A 414 -9.84 14.18 16.81
CA LEU A 414 -9.68 15.54 16.31
C LEU A 414 -10.97 15.98 15.59
N LYS A 415 -11.60 17.03 16.11
CA LYS A 415 -12.93 17.48 15.64
C LYS A 415 -12.83 18.59 14.60
N GLN A 416 -11.77 19.37 14.62
CA GLN A 416 -11.58 20.55 13.78
C GLN A 416 -10.42 20.41 12.80
N THR A 417 -9.41 19.59 13.16
CA THR A 417 -8.21 19.38 12.36
C THR A 417 -8.38 18.15 11.46
N PRO A 418 -8.17 18.25 10.15
CA PRO A 418 -8.19 17.10 9.25
C PRO A 418 -7.20 16.00 9.66
N VAL A 419 -7.68 14.75 9.70
CA VAL A 419 -6.86 13.57 9.96
C VAL A 419 -6.83 12.70 8.72
N ILE A 420 -5.63 12.30 8.31
CA ILE A 420 -5.41 11.33 7.23
C ILE A 420 -4.64 10.12 7.75
N ALA A 421 -4.86 8.96 7.15
CA ALA A 421 -4.21 7.75 7.61
C ALA A 421 -2.83 7.57 6.97
N GLU A 422 -1.85 7.12 7.78
CA GLU A 422 -0.58 6.57 7.31
C GLU A 422 -0.60 5.06 7.45
N ILE A 423 -0.44 4.35 6.33
CA ILE A 423 -0.25 2.89 6.32
C ILE A 423 1.11 2.56 5.70
N GLN A 424 1.55 1.32 5.84
CA GLN A 424 2.83 0.90 5.29
C GLN A 424 2.66 -0.33 4.40
N ALA A 425 2.81 -0.15 3.08
CA ALA A 425 2.81 -1.26 2.11
C ALA A 425 4.16 -1.98 2.10
N THR A 426 5.25 -1.28 2.42
CA THR A 426 6.54 -1.87 2.73
C THR A 426 6.43 -2.66 4.05
N GLN A 427 6.87 -3.91 4.04
CA GLN A 427 6.65 -4.87 5.12
C GLN A 427 7.75 -4.80 6.19
N GLU A 428 7.98 -3.65 6.82
CA GLU A 428 9.07 -3.42 7.77
C GLU A 428 9.10 -4.45 8.91
N TYR A 429 7.93 -4.68 9.55
CA TYR A 429 7.76 -5.62 10.66
C TYR A 429 7.05 -6.91 10.24
N LEU A 430 6.84 -7.12 8.95
CA LEU A 430 6.00 -8.18 8.39
C LEU A 430 6.79 -9.06 7.42
N GLY A 431 8.02 -9.44 7.81
CA GLY A 431 8.87 -10.34 7.06
C GLY A 431 9.59 -9.67 5.88
N GLN A 432 9.53 -8.34 5.77
CA GLN A 432 10.20 -7.57 4.73
C GLN A 432 9.81 -8.12 3.35
N ALA A 433 10.60 -8.05 2.31
CA ALA A 433 10.24 -8.68 1.03
C ALA A 433 10.59 -10.18 0.94
N LYS A 434 10.72 -10.86 2.09
CA LYS A 434 11.05 -12.30 2.16
C LYS A 434 9.82 -13.17 2.40
N HIS A 435 8.82 -12.64 3.11
CA HIS A 435 7.60 -13.38 3.44
C HIS A 435 6.41 -12.90 2.61
N LEU A 436 5.54 -13.84 2.24
CA LEU A 436 4.23 -13.53 1.69
C LEU A 436 3.34 -13.02 2.82
N VAL A 437 3.00 -11.74 2.80
CA VAL A 437 2.02 -11.13 3.70
C VAL A 437 1.18 -10.11 2.91
N TYR A 438 -0.08 -10.47 2.66
CA TYR A 438 -1.04 -9.58 2.00
C TYR A 438 -1.68 -8.66 3.03
N LEU A 439 -1.38 -7.37 2.94
CA LEU A 439 -1.79 -6.35 3.89
C LEU A 439 -3.22 -5.83 3.67
N GLY A 440 -3.86 -6.15 2.56
CA GLY A 440 -5.25 -5.78 2.30
C GLY A 440 -6.19 -6.18 3.44
N THR A 441 -5.98 -7.38 4.03
CA THR A 441 -6.77 -7.85 5.18
C THR A 441 -6.54 -7.04 6.46
N MET A 442 -5.32 -6.52 6.66
CA MET A 442 -5.00 -5.64 7.78
C MET A 442 -5.66 -4.28 7.63
N TRP A 443 -5.65 -3.75 6.40
CA TRP A 443 -6.23 -2.44 6.14
C TRP A 443 -7.75 -2.46 6.09
N GLU A 444 -8.37 -3.56 5.64
CA GLU A 444 -9.82 -3.77 5.77
C GLU A 444 -10.24 -3.82 7.26
N GLU A 445 -9.49 -4.56 8.10
CA GLU A 445 -9.71 -4.60 9.55
C GLU A 445 -9.61 -3.19 10.17
N PHE A 446 -8.59 -2.42 9.80
CA PHE A 446 -8.38 -1.06 10.25
C PHE A 446 -9.49 -0.10 9.80
N LEU A 447 -9.82 -0.10 8.51
CA LEU A 447 -10.80 0.81 7.92
C LEU A 447 -12.23 0.54 8.40
N SER A 448 -12.55 -0.74 8.67
CA SER A 448 -13.86 -1.16 9.18
C SER A 448 -14.02 -1.00 10.70
N ALA A 449 -12.93 -0.75 11.43
CA ALA A 449 -12.98 -0.55 12.89
C ALA A 449 -13.88 0.64 13.23
N ASP A 450 -14.85 0.43 14.12
CA ASP A 450 -15.78 1.48 14.56
C ASP A 450 -15.15 2.28 15.71
N THR A 451 -14.90 3.55 15.46
CA THR A 451 -14.37 4.48 16.47
C THR A 451 -15.40 4.87 17.51
N HIS A 452 -16.70 4.75 17.21
CA HIS A 452 -17.81 5.28 18.00
C HIS A 452 -17.75 6.80 18.26
N ALA A 453 -16.98 7.56 17.47
CA ALA A 453 -16.83 9.02 17.66
C ALA A 453 -18.18 9.77 17.64
N HIS A 454 -19.12 9.34 16.82
CA HIS A 454 -20.49 9.84 16.75
C HIS A 454 -21.49 8.67 16.83
N GLY A 455 -21.25 7.71 17.73
CA GLY A 455 -22.06 6.52 17.85
C GLY A 455 -21.67 5.41 16.88
N ARG A 456 -22.49 4.36 16.82
CA ARG A 456 -22.25 3.19 15.98
C ARG A 456 -22.22 3.56 14.49
N GLY A 457 -21.28 2.98 13.76
CA GLY A 457 -21.09 3.25 12.33
C GLY A 457 -20.07 4.34 12.04
N SER A 458 -19.42 4.90 13.07
CA SER A 458 -18.32 5.85 12.92
C SER A 458 -17.02 5.11 12.58
N THR A 459 -17.04 4.33 11.50
CA THR A 459 -15.83 3.57 11.08
C THR A 459 -14.67 4.49 10.74
N VAL A 460 -13.44 4.00 10.85
CA VAL A 460 -12.25 4.74 10.42
C VAL A 460 -12.40 5.20 8.97
N ALA A 461 -12.91 4.34 8.07
CA ALA A 461 -13.21 4.71 6.68
C ALA A 461 -14.13 5.93 6.58
N ASN A 462 -15.19 5.97 7.38
CA ASN A 462 -16.14 7.09 7.39
C ASN A 462 -15.54 8.37 8.00
N VAL A 463 -14.66 8.24 9.00
CA VAL A 463 -13.88 9.38 9.55
C VAL A 463 -12.97 9.96 8.47
N LEU A 464 -12.17 9.10 7.81
CA LEU A 464 -11.23 9.52 6.76
C LEU A 464 -11.91 10.15 5.54
N ALA A 465 -13.11 9.67 5.19
CA ALA A 465 -13.90 10.21 4.08
C ALA A 465 -14.67 11.49 4.45
N GLY A 466 -14.55 12.00 5.68
CA GLY A 466 -15.25 13.19 6.13
C GLY A 466 -16.78 13.02 6.28
N LYS A 467 -17.26 11.77 6.37
CA LYS A 467 -18.68 11.45 6.53
C LYS A 467 -19.17 11.63 7.98
N ILE A 468 -18.25 11.54 8.95
CA ILE A 468 -18.56 11.67 10.39
C ILE A 468 -18.31 13.10 10.87
N LEU A 469 -17.14 13.64 10.57
CA LEU A 469 -16.75 15.02 10.83
C LEU A 469 -16.43 15.68 9.49
N PRO A 470 -17.06 16.79 9.14
CA PRO A 470 -16.73 17.50 7.90
C PRO A 470 -15.25 17.84 7.87
N SER A 471 -14.54 17.34 6.87
CA SER A 471 -13.11 17.59 6.68
C SER A 471 -12.85 18.27 5.35
N ARG A 472 -12.00 19.29 5.35
CA ARG A 472 -11.54 19.96 4.13
C ARG A 472 -10.50 19.17 3.37
N LEU A 473 -9.76 18.30 4.07
CA LEU A 473 -8.78 17.39 3.51
C LEU A 473 -9.07 15.98 3.98
N THR A 474 -9.27 15.07 3.05
CA THR A 474 -9.47 13.64 3.28
C THR A 474 -8.36 12.88 2.61
N GLY A 475 -7.85 11.78 3.21
CA GLY A 475 -6.76 11.09 2.54
C GLY A 475 -6.20 9.88 3.27
N MET A 476 -5.40 9.15 2.49
CA MET A 476 -4.50 8.08 2.94
C MET A 476 -3.14 8.22 2.27
N VAL A 477 -2.10 7.91 3.03
CA VAL A 477 -0.72 7.91 2.58
C VAL A 477 -0.13 6.54 2.87
N SER A 478 0.55 5.94 1.89
CA SER A 478 1.21 4.65 2.08
C SER A 478 2.72 4.78 1.99
N VAL A 479 3.42 4.35 3.03
CA VAL A 479 4.86 4.11 2.93
C VAL A 479 5.07 2.92 2.01
N THR A 480 5.51 3.20 0.80
CA THR A 480 5.74 2.20 -0.24
C THR A 480 7.07 2.50 -0.91
N ASN A 481 8.01 1.60 -0.75
CA ASN A 481 9.41 1.77 -1.15
C ASN A 481 9.77 0.83 -2.31
N PRO A 482 9.22 1.03 -3.53
CA PRO A 482 9.68 0.28 -4.69
C PRO A 482 11.13 0.65 -5.01
N GLY A 483 11.88 -0.34 -5.48
CA GLY A 483 13.29 -0.19 -5.82
C GLY A 483 13.59 -0.60 -7.26
N LEU A 484 14.88 -0.76 -7.58
CA LEU A 484 15.36 -1.09 -8.93
C LEU A 484 15.19 -2.56 -9.32
N ASP A 485 14.81 -3.47 -8.38
CA ASP A 485 14.52 -4.85 -8.74
C ASP A 485 13.46 -4.93 -9.85
N ALA A 486 13.55 -5.95 -10.71
CA ALA A 486 12.64 -6.11 -11.84
C ALA A 486 11.17 -6.08 -11.38
N ASN A 487 10.84 -6.78 -10.30
CA ASN A 487 9.49 -6.84 -9.73
C ASN A 487 9.10 -5.63 -8.87
N TRP A 488 9.92 -4.59 -8.76
CA TRP A 488 9.73 -3.33 -8.02
C TRP A 488 9.69 -3.45 -6.50
N CYS A 489 9.29 -4.59 -5.94
CA CYS A 489 8.95 -4.73 -4.52
C CYS A 489 9.78 -5.82 -3.80
N GLY A 490 10.74 -6.45 -4.48
CA GLY A 490 11.60 -7.51 -3.94
C GLY A 490 10.91 -8.87 -3.77
N HIS A 491 9.58 -8.89 -3.72
CA HIS A 491 8.74 -10.09 -3.72
C HIS A 491 7.53 -9.83 -4.63
N HIS A 492 7.15 -10.81 -5.47
CA HIS A 492 6.04 -10.62 -6.41
C HIS A 492 4.73 -10.29 -5.69
N PHE A 493 4.42 -10.96 -4.59
CA PHE A 493 3.23 -10.67 -3.80
C PHE A 493 3.24 -9.32 -3.10
N SER A 494 4.40 -8.71 -2.84
CA SER A 494 4.46 -7.36 -2.25
C SER A 494 3.90 -6.28 -3.18
N GLN A 495 3.85 -6.54 -4.50
CA GLN A 495 3.13 -5.69 -5.44
C GLN A 495 1.64 -5.57 -5.11
N SER A 496 1.04 -6.65 -4.56
CA SER A 496 -0.38 -6.65 -4.16
C SER A 496 -0.68 -5.65 -3.05
N ASN A 497 0.29 -5.34 -2.20
CA ASN A 497 0.14 -4.34 -1.14
C ASN A 497 0.09 -2.93 -1.73
N TRP A 498 0.93 -2.62 -2.72
CA TRP A 498 0.85 -1.36 -3.47
C TRP A 498 -0.51 -1.24 -4.18
N TYR A 499 -0.93 -2.29 -4.90
CA TYR A 499 -2.22 -2.34 -5.58
C TYR A 499 -3.39 -2.14 -4.60
N ALA A 500 -3.40 -2.86 -3.48
CA ALA A 500 -4.46 -2.79 -2.49
C ALA A 500 -4.57 -1.41 -1.85
N PHE A 501 -3.44 -0.75 -1.59
CA PHE A 501 -3.47 0.64 -1.11
C PHE A 501 -4.23 1.55 -2.06
N GLY A 502 -3.89 1.57 -3.35
CA GLY A 502 -4.57 2.44 -4.30
C GLY A 502 -6.06 2.16 -4.41
N ARG A 503 -6.45 0.87 -4.40
CA ARG A 503 -7.86 0.45 -4.46
C ARG A 503 -8.64 0.90 -3.21
N LEU A 504 -8.06 0.74 -2.01
CA LEU A 504 -8.67 1.17 -0.75
C LEU A 504 -8.66 2.69 -0.57
N ALA A 505 -7.63 3.38 -1.05
CA ALA A 505 -7.61 4.85 -1.04
C ALA A 505 -8.65 5.46 -1.99
N TRP A 506 -8.96 4.75 -3.10
CA TRP A 506 -10.07 5.12 -3.99
C TRP A 506 -11.43 4.84 -3.35
N ASN A 507 -11.62 3.64 -2.82
CA ASN A 507 -12.83 3.21 -2.15
C ASN A 507 -12.50 2.37 -0.90
N PRO A 508 -12.52 2.96 0.31
CA PRO A 508 -12.16 2.27 1.54
C PRO A 508 -13.19 1.22 2.00
N GLU A 509 -14.29 1.06 1.29
CA GLU A 509 -15.32 0.04 1.55
C GLU A 509 -15.12 -1.25 0.72
N LEU A 510 -14.09 -1.30 -0.15
CA LEU A 510 -13.77 -2.51 -0.91
C LEU A 510 -13.24 -3.62 0.02
N SER A 511 -13.67 -4.87 -0.24
CA SER A 511 -13.14 -6.01 0.49
C SER A 511 -11.73 -6.37 0.03
N ALA A 512 -10.90 -6.80 0.97
CA ALA A 512 -9.56 -7.31 0.70
C ALA A 512 -9.59 -8.50 -0.26
N GLU A 513 -10.59 -9.37 -0.16
CA GLU A 513 -10.76 -10.53 -1.05
C GLU A 513 -10.99 -10.11 -2.50
N LYS A 514 -11.89 -9.13 -2.74
CA LYS A 514 -12.14 -8.61 -4.09
C LYS A 514 -10.87 -8.00 -4.70
N ILE A 515 -10.11 -7.25 -3.91
CA ILE A 515 -8.86 -6.64 -4.36
C ILE A 515 -7.80 -7.71 -4.66
N ALA A 516 -7.71 -8.77 -3.84
CA ALA A 516 -6.82 -9.90 -4.06
C ALA A 516 -7.18 -10.66 -5.36
N ASP A 517 -8.47 -10.87 -5.64
CA ASP A 517 -8.93 -11.50 -6.87
C ASP A 517 -8.58 -10.65 -8.10
N GLU A 518 -8.89 -9.34 -8.07
CA GLU A 518 -8.52 -8.39 -9.14
C GLU A 518 -7.02 -8.46 -9.43
N TRP A 519 -6.18 -8.30 -8.40
CA TRP A 519 -4.73 -8.31 -8.57
C TRP A 519 -4.20 -9.65 -9.08
N THR A 520 -4.71 -10.77 -8.58
CA THR A 520 -4.31 -12.11 -8.99
C THR A 520 -4.58 -12.33 -10.49
N ARG A 521 -5.79 -11.98 -10.96
CA ARG A 521 -6.18 -12.12 -12.36
C ARG A 521 -5.34 -11.25 -13.29
N MET A 522 -5.05 -10.03 -12.87
CA MET A 522 -4.24 -9.09 -13.64
C MET A 522 -2.74 -9.45 -13.62
N THR A 523 -2.26 -10.16 -12.60
CA THR A 523 -0.83 -10.42 -12.38
C THR A 523 -0.40 -11.82 -12.77
N PHE A 524 -1.16 -12.86 -12.43
CA PHE A 524 -0.74 -14.24 -12.64
C PHE A 524 -1.59 -14.99 -13.67
N THR A 525 -2.91 -15.00 -13.52
CA THR A 525 -3.76 -15.92 -14.30
C THR A 525 -5.20 -15.42 -14.38
N THR A 526 -5.88 -15.77 -15.47
CA THR A 526 -7.33 -15.61 -15.64
C THR A 526 -8.09 -16.93 -15.39
N ASP A 527 -7.38 -18.04 -15.12
CA ASP A 527 -7.97 -19.32 -14.76
C ASP A 527 -8.57 -19.27 -13.35
N ASP A 528 -9.84 -19.62 -13.21
CA ASP A 528 -10.58 -19.49 -11.96
C ASP A 528 -10.03 -20.38 -10.84
N ALA A 529 -9.60 -21.61 -11.15
CA ALA A 529 -9.08 -22.53 -10.15
C ALA A 529 -7.73 -22.06 -9.60
N THR A 530 -6.82 -21.68 -10.48
CA THR A 530 -5.50 -21.12 -10.10
C THR A 530 -5.67 -19.82 -9.34
N ALA A 531 -6.56 -18.93 -9.79
CA ALA A 531 -6.84 -17.66 -9.11
C ALA A 531 -7.40 -17.88 -7.69
N ALA A 532 -8.26 -18.88 -7.51
CA ALA A 532 -8.82 -19.20 -6.20
C ALA A 532 -7.74 -19.68 -5.21
N VAL A 533 -6.77 -20.50 -5.65
CA VAL A 533 -5.64 -20.93 -4.81
C VAL A 533 -4.80 -19.73 -4.39
N ILE A 534 -4.38 -18.87 -5.33
CA ILE A 534 -3.56 -17.70 -5.05
C ILE A 534 -4.29 -16.74 -4.11
N ARG A 535 -5.56 -16.44 -4.36
CA ARG A 535 -6.40 -15.62 -3.50
C ARG A 535 -6.49 -16.19 -2.08
N GLY A 536 -6.72 -17.51 -1.94
CA GLY A 536 -6.73 -18.19 -0.64
C GLY A 536 -5.42 -18.03 0.13
N MET A 537 -4.28 -18.17 -0.55
CA MET A 537 -2.95 -17.93 0.02
C MET A 537 -2.83 -16.47 0.50
N MET A 538 -3.21 -15.49 -0.30
CA MET A 538 -3.16 -14.08 0.07
C MET A 538 -4.01 -13.80 1.30
N MET A 539 -5.26 -14.23 1.32
CA MET A 539 -6.21 -13.96 2.41
C MET A 539 -5.78 -14.55 3.74
N SER A 540 -5.11 -15.72 3.75
CA SER A 540 -4.61 -16.36 4.98
C SER A 540 -3.24 -15.85 5.44
N SER A 541 -2.45 -15.25 4.55
CA SER A 541 -1.02 -14.98 4.77
C SER A 541 -0.72 -14.07 5.96
N ARG A 542 -1.51 -13.01 6.19
CA ARG A 542 -1.30 -12.12 7.34
C ARG A 542 -1.58 -12.82 8.66
N GLU A 543 -2.69 -13.56 8.78
CA GLU A 543 -2.99 -14.28 10.03
C GLU A 543 -1.95 -15.37 10.30
N THR A 544 -1.47 -16.05 9.26
CA THR A 544 -0.34 -16.97 9.33
C THR A 544 0.89 -16.29 9.92
N PHE A 545 1.26 -15.09 9.42
CA PHE A 545 2.39 -14.32 9.92
C PHE A 545 2.22 -13.93 11.39
N VAL A 546 1.06 -13.39 11.75
CA VAL A 546 0.74 -13.02 13.15
C VAL A 546 0.86 -14.23 14.07
N ASN A 547 0.34 -15.39 13.65
CA ASN A 547 0.34 -16.60 14.47
C ASN A 547 1.76 -17.10 14.79
N TYR A 548 2.70 -17.05 13.86
CA TYR A 548 4.07 -17.49 14.16
C TYR A 548 5.00 -16.40 14.70
N THR A 549 4.56 -15.13 14.73
CA THR A 549 5.37 -14.03 15.28
C THR A 549 4.83 -13.45 16.58
N MET A 550 3.68 -12.78 16.52
CA MET A 550 3.14 -11.96 17.62
C MET A 550 1.61 -12.17 17.79
N PRO A 551 1.18 -13.40 18.14
CA PRO A 551 -0.24 -13.69 18.33
C PRO A 551 -0.83 -13.06 19.59
N LEU A 552 -2.16 -13.02 19.69
CA LEU A 552 -2.95 -12.61 20.85
C LEU A 552 -2.68 -11.17 21.33
N GLY A 553 -2.16 -10.29 20.47
CA GLY A 553 -1.84 -8.91 20.82
C GLY A 553 -0.40 -8.71 21.35
N LEU A 554 0.43 -9.75 21.36
CA LEU A 554 1.87 -9.57 21.52
C LEU A 554 2.41 -8.67 20.39
N HIS A 555 3.39 -7.84 20.70
CA HIS A 555 3.99 -6.90 19.77
C HIS A 555 5.45 -6.61 20.12
N HIS A 556 6.21 -6.13 19.14
CA HIS A 556 7.60 -5.71 19.27
C HIS A 556 8.57 -6.81 19.76
N LEU A 557 8.28 -8.10 19.49
CA LEU A 557 9.14 -9.24 19.88
C LEU A 557 10.34 -9.44 18.94
N ILE A 558 10.86 -8.36 18.37
CA ILE A 558 11.85 -8.34 17.30
C ILE A 558 13.14 -7.65 17.72
N GLY A 559 14.22 -7.93 16.97
CA GLY A 559 15.49 -7.21 17.06
C GLY A 559 15.49 -5.87 16.35
N GLY A 560 16.62 -5.16 16.42
CA GLY A 560 16.80 -3.87 15.74
C GLY A 560 16.81 -3.95 14.20
N ASP A 561 16.88 -5.15 13.64
CA ASP A 561 16.72 -5.41 12.20
C ASP A 561 15.24 -5.44 11.76
N HIS A 562 14.30 -5.40 12.67
CA HIS A 562 12.85 -5.50 12.50
C HIS A 562 12.40 -6.79 11.80
N TYR A 563 13.20 -7.87 11.93
CA TYR A 563 12.96 -9.11 11.22
C TYR A 563 13.02 -10.36 12.12
N ALA A 564 14.14 -10.55 12.80
CA ALA A 564 14.39 -11.74 13.60
C ALA A 564 13.70 -11.69 14.97
N PRO A 565 13.25 -12.84 15.53
CA PRO A 565 12.74 -12.89 16.91
C PRO A 565 13.83 -12.50 17.91
N MET A 566 13.50 -11.61 18.83
CA MET A 566 14.39 -11.21 19.92
C MET A 566 13.59 -10.88 21.20
N PRO A 567 12.79 -11.81 21.73
CA PRO A 567 11.96 -11.55 22.92
C PRO A 567 12.80 -11.24 24.17
N TRP A 568 14.08 -11.65 24.20
CA TRP A 568 15.03 -11.36 25.27
C TRP A 568 15.67 -9.98 25.21
N ASN A 569 15.32 -9.15 24.23
CA ASN A 569 15.87 -7.81 24.14
C ASN A 569 15.41 -6.95 25.33
N THR A 570 16.36 -6.65 26.22
CA THR A 570 16.18 -5.79 27.40
C THR A 570 17.00 -4.53 27.37
N ARG A 571 17.78 -4.30 26.29
CA ARG A 571 18.73 -3.18 26.18
C ARG A 571 18.60 -2.48 24.83
N ALA A 572 18.24 -1.22 24.87
CA ALA A 572 18.28 -0.28 23.76
C ALA A 572 18.61 1.10 24.33
N SER A 573 18.73 2.12 23.46
CA SER A 573 18.91 3.50 23.90
C SER A 573 17.72 4.04 24.70
N ARG A 574 16.56 3.41 24.54
CA ARG A 574 15.30 3.71 25.24
C ARG A 574 14.63 2.42 25.69
N ALA A 575 13.94 2.45 26.81
CA ALA A 575 13.23 1.28 27.33
C ALA A 575 12.14 0.79 26.35
N ASP A 576 11.37 1.71 25.77
CA ASP A 576 10.29 1.45 24.83
C ASP A 576 10.77 1.01 23.41
N TRP A 577 12.05 0.70 23.25
CA TRP A 577 12.64 0.04 22.08
C TRP A 577 13.07 -1.41 22.38
N THR A 578 12.65 -1.94 23.51
CA THR A 578 12.99 -3.32 23.92
C THR A 578 11.75 -4.21 23.91
N ALA A 579 11.92 -5.49 23.57
CA ALA A 579 10.83 -6.46 23.60
C ALA A 579 10.30 -6.67 25.02
N ALA A 580 11.20 -6.71 26.01
CA ALA A 580 10.84 -6.92 27.41
C ALA A 580 9.90 -5.83 27.95
N TYR A 581 10.04 -4.60 27.49
CA TYR A 581 9.15 -3.49 27.83
C TYR A 581 7.70 -3.75 27.41
N TYR A 582 7.48 -4.46 26.31
CA TYR A 582 6.13 -4.70 25.81
C TYR A 582 5.50 -5.98 26.31
N HIS A 583 6.26 -7.08 26.44
CA HIS A 583 5.66 -8.34 26.84
C HIS A 583 5.55 -8.52 28.36
N HIS A 584 6.33 -7.82 29.18
CA HIS A 584 6.32 -7.89 30.66
C HIS A 584 6.23 -9.33 31.20
N ALA A 585 6.88 -10.29 30.52
CA ALA A 585 6.81 -11.69 30.96
C ALA A 585 7.50 -11.91 32.30
N SER A 586 6.79 -12.56 33.21
CA SER A 586 7.29 -13.03 34.52
C SER A 586 6.65 -14.38 34.87
N GLU A 587 6.97 -14.94 36.01
CA GLU A 587 6.33 -16.17 36.52
C GLU A 587 4.80 -16.02 36.65
N GLU A 588 4.33 -14.83 36.95
CA GLU A 588 2.91 -14.51 37.15
C GLU A 588 2.12 -14.41 35.85
N GLY A 589 2.75 -13.99 34.73
CA GLY A 589 2.04 -13.81 33.46
C GLY A 589 2.80 -13.01 32.42
N ILE A 590 2.08 -12.62 31.37
CA ILE A 590 2.59 -11.93 30.17
C ILE A 590 1.57 -10.89 29.68
N GLY A 591 2.04 -9.87 28.94
CA GLY A 591 1.24 -8.83 28.32
C GLY A 591 1.37 -7.49 29.03
N PHE A 592 0.86 -6.44 28.39
CA PHE A 592 0.93 -5.07 28.89
C PHE A 592 -0.43 -4.67 29.51
N ASP A 593 -0.43 -4.17 30.73
CA ASP A 593 -1.67 -3.67 31.37
C ASP A 593 -1.92 -2.22 30.97
N ARG A 594 -2.70 -2.03 29.88
CA ARG A 594 -3.15 -0.74 29.37
C ARG A 594 -4.60 -0.43 29.76
N THR A 595 -5.16 -1.18 30.74
CA THR A 595 -6.49 -0.94 31.27
C THR A 595 -6.53 0.34 32.12
N ARG A 596 -7.75 0.71 32.57
CA ARG A 596 -7.94 1.83 33.53
C ARG A 596 -7.23 1.61 34.87
N ARG A 597 -6.88 0.37 35.22
CA ARG A 597 -6.12 0.02 36.42
C ARG A 597 -4.62 0.06 36.22
N GLY A 598 -4.18 -0.13 34.99
CA GLY A 598 -2.78 -0.06 34.57
C GLY A 598 -2.37 1.33 34.08
N ASP A 599 -1.82 1.43 32.87
CA ASP A 599 -1.31 2.68 32.30
C ASP A 599 -2.39 3.56 31.67
N ARG A 600 -3.65 3.09 31.61
CA ARG A 600 -4.85 3.83 31.21
C ARG A 600 -4.91 4.19 29.72
N ALA A 601 -4.16 3.53 28.83
CA ALA A 601 -4.22 3.81 27.38
C ALA A 601 -5.61 3.58 26.78
N VAL A 602 -6.42 2.69 27.35
CA VAL A 602 -7.83 2.48 26.92
C VAL A 602 -8.69 3.74 27.02
N GLU A 603 -8.33 4.71 27.88
CA GLU A 603 -9.09 5.97 28.05
C GLU A 603 -8.92 6.94 26.88
N GLN A 604 -7.99 6.68 25.97
CA GLN A 604 -7.82 7.46 24.74
C GLN A 604 -8.90 7.15 23.69
N TYR A 605 -9.58 6.01 23.84
CA TYR A 605 -10.67 5.60 22.95
C TYR A 605 -12.02 6.16 23.42
N PHE A 606 -12.95 6.27 22.50
CA PHE A 606 -14.33 6.63 22.85
C PHE A 606 -14.96 5.59 23.79
N PRO A 607 -15.92 5.96 24.65
CA PRO A 607 -16.40 5.14 25.75
C PRO A 607 -16.73 3.70 25.38
N ALA A 608 -17.45 3.48 24.27
CA ALA A 608 -17.84 2.12 23.85
C ALA A 608 -16.65 1.22 23.53
N VAL A 609 -15.58 1.78 22.90
CA VAL A 609 -14.36 1.08 22.56
C VAL A 609 -13.48 0.93 23.80
N SER A 610 -13.38 1.99 24.62
CA SER A 610 -12.68 1.97 25.90
C SER A 610 -13.21 0.86 26.81
N ASP A 611 -14.54 0.74 26.97
CA ASP A 611 -15.16 -0.30 27.78
C ASP A 611 -14.99 -1.72 27.19
N LEU A 612 -14.89 -1.83 25.87
CA LEU A 612 -14.61 -3.09 25.19
C LEU A 612 -13.19 -3.57 25.49
N PHE A 613 -12.19 -2.68 25.39
CA PHE A 613 -10.79 -3.01 25.59
C PHE A 613 -10.41 -3.15 27.07
N ASP A 614 -11.04 -2.38 27.96
CA ASP A 614 -10.80 -2.42 29.40
C ASP A 614 -11.29 -3.72 30.07
N ASN A 615 -12.34 -4.33 29.52
CA ASN A 615 -12.92 -5.54 30.10
C ASN A 615 -12.30 -6.79 29.46
N ILE A 616 -11.50 -7.54 30.21
CA ILE A 616 -10.77 -8.72 29.74
C ILE A 616 -11.68 -9.78 29.09
N ALA A 617 -12.90 -9.99 29.60
CA ALA A 617 -13.84 -10.98 29.06
C ALA A 617 -14.46 -10.53 27.73
N ARG A 618 -14.52 -9.22 27.48
CA ARG A 618 -15.09 -8.62 26.25
C ARG A 618 -14.01 -8.27 25.23
N CYS A 619 -12.78 -8.01 25.67
CA CYS A 619 -11.66 -7.68 24.81
C CYS A 619 -11.49 -8.76 23.73
N PRO A 620 -11.40 -8.39 22.45
CA PRO A 620 -11.10 -9.37 21.40
C PRO A 620 -9.76 -10.06 21.68
N GLU A 621 -9.73 -11.40 21.63
CA GLU A 621 -8.51 -12.17 21.99
C GLU A 621 -7.30 -11.77 21.15
N LYS A 622 -7.53 -11.30 19.91
CA LYS A 622 -6.47 -10.77 19.03
C LYS A 622 -5.74 -9.54 19.59
N TYR A 623 -6.31 -8.85 20.59
CA TYR A 623 -5.73 -7.70 21.29
C TYR A 623 -5.54 -7.98 22.80
N LEU A 624 -5.72 -9.21 23.27
CA LEU A 624 -5.71 -9.53 24.69
C LEU A 624 -4.42 -9.03 25.37
N LEU A 625 -3.26 -9.47 24.89
CA LEU A 625 -1.96 -9.13 25.48
C LEU A 625 -1.45 -7.72 25.11
N TRP A 626 -2.17 -7.02 24.26
CA TRP A 626 -1.95 -5.60 24.01
C TRP A 626 -2.50 -4.75 25.16
N PHE A 627 -3.68 -5.11 25.67
CA PHE A 627 -4.38 -4.33 26.69
C PHE A 627 -4.31 -4.93 28.09
N HIS A 628 -4.07 -6.23 28.22
CA HIS A 628 -4.12 -6.93 29.49
C HIS A 628 -2.83 -7.72 29.77
N ARG A 629 -2.35 -7.61 31.00
CA ARG A 629 -1.39 -8.55 31.52
C ARG A 629 -2.14 -9.75 32.12
N CYS A 630 -1.93 -10.93 31.54
CA CYS A 630 -2.69 -12.13 31.88
C CYS A 630 -1.81 -13.20 32.52
N PRO A 631 -2.29 -13.91 33.56
CA PRO A 631 -1.60 -15.08 34.10
C PRO A 631 -1.55 -16.20 33.06
N TRP A 632 -0.52 -17.05 33.14
CA TRP A 632 -0.29 -18.14 32.19
C TRP A 632 -1.42 -19.17 32.13
N ASP A 633 -2.21 -19.31 33.22
CA ASP A 633 -3.38 -20.21 33.31
C ASP A 633 -4.72 -19.53 33.02
N TYR A 634 -4.71 -18.25 32.63
CA TYR A 634 -5.94 -17.58 32.20
C TYR A 634 -6.68 -18.42 31.16
N ARG A 635 -7.99 -18.60 31.36
CA ARG A 635 -8.84 -19.43 30.48
C ARG A 635 -9.30 -18.60 29.27
N MET A 636 -8.80 -19.01 28.11
CA MET A 636 -9.18 -18.46 26.82
C MET A 636 -10.60 -18.94 26.42
N LYS A 637 -11.22 -18.27 25.44
CA LYS A 637 -12.53 -18.68 24.90
C LYS A 637 -12.53 -20.10 24.31
N SER A 638 -11.39 -20.58 23.87
CA SER A 638 -11.19 -21.96 23.41
C SER A 638 -11.24 -23.01 24.54
N GLY A 639 -11.29 -22.58 25.81
CA GLY A 639 -11.18 -23.43 26.99
C GLY A 639 -9.75 -23.83 27.37
N LYS A 640 -8.75 -23.53 26.53
CA LYS A 640 -7.33 -23.75 26.83
C LYS A 640 -6.82 -22.69 27.81
N THR A 641 -5.68 -22.98 28.47
CA THR A 641 -4.94 -21.94 29.21
C THR A 641 -4.25 -21.00 28.21
N LEU A 642 -3.94 -19.77 28.61
CA LEU A 642 -3.17 -18.81 27.78
C LEU A 642 -1.87 -19.44 27.26
N TRP A 643 -1.10 -20.15 28.12
CA TRP A 643 0.11 -20.82 27.65
C TRP A 643 -0.15 -21.83 26.55
N THR A 644 -1.16 -22.71 26.74
CA THR A 644 -1.51 -23.72 25.74
C THR A 644 -2.02 -23.09 24.44
N GLU A 645 -2.81 -22.02 24.56
CA GLU A 645 -3.30 -21.30 23.37
C GLU A 645 -2.16 -20.60 22.62
N LEU A 646 -1.23 -19.98 23.37
CA LEU A 646 -0.07 -19.34 22.78
C LEU A 646 0.81 -20.35 22.03
N CYS A 647 1.10 -21.52 22.65
CA CYS A 647 1.80 -22.60 21.96
C CYS A 647 1.04 -23.05 20.70
N ALA A 648 -0.28 -23.26 20.79
CA ALA A 648 -1.10 -23.67 19.65
C ALA A 648 -1.03 -22.67 18.50
N LYS A 649 -1.05 -21.36 18.78
CA LYS A 649 -0.92 -20.30 17.78
C LYS A 649 0.42 -20.38 17.02
N TYR A 650 1.54 -20.52 17.75
CA TYR A 650 2.86 -20.62 17.13
C TYR A 650 3.01 -21.88 16.27
N TYR A 651 2.53 -23.04 16.75
CA TYR A 651 2.53 -24.28 15.95
C TYR A 651 1.65 -24.17 14.71
N ALA A 652 0.43 -23.65 14.88
CA ALA A 652 -0.49 -23.42 13.76
C ALA A 652 0.10 -22.46 12.71
N GLY A 653 0.74 -21.38 13.15
CA GLY A 653 1.39 -20.43 12.25
C GLY A 653 2.50 -21.06 11.40
N ALA A 654 3.36 -21.89 12.00
CA ALA A 654 4.40 -22.60 11.26
C ALA A 654 3.82 -23.64 10.29
N GLN A 655 2.77 -24.37 10.70
CA GLN A 655 2.04 -25.31 9.79
C GLN A 655 1.37 -24.56 8.64
N GLN A 656 0.74 -23.43 8.90
CA GLN A 656 0.12 -22.59 7.88
C GLN A 656 1.14 -22.04 6.88
N ALA A 657 2.34 -21.64 7.33
CA ALA A 657 3.44 -21.23 6.44
C ALA A 657 3.85 -22.37 5.49
N ALA A 658 3.96 -23.61 6.00
CA ALA A 658 4.22 -24.79 5.18
C ALA A 658 3.08 -25.07 4.19
N ALA A 659 1.83 -24.85 4.60
CA ALA A 659 0.67 -25.00 3.73
C ALA A 659 0.66 -23.97 2.58
N LEU A 660 1.08 -22.71 2.83
CA LEU A 660 1.26 -21.71 1.76
C LEU A 660 2.29 -22.18 0.72
N GLN A 661 3.43 -22.74 1.17
CA GLN A 661 4.44 -23.30 0.27
C GLN A 661 3.88 -24.46 -0.57
N SER A 662 3.17 -25.40 0.05
CA SER A 662 2.56 -26.53 -0.65
C SER A 662 1.50 -26.09 -1.68
N SER A 663 0.68 -25.09 -1.31
CA SER A 663 -0.32 -24.52 -2.23
C SER A 663 0.37 -23.87 -3.45
N TRP A 664 1.45 -23.13 -3.25
CA TRP A 664 2.19 -22.56 -4.37
C TRP A 664 2.85 -23.61 -5.25
N GLN A 665 3.45 -24.65 -4.64
CA GLN A 665 4.07 -25.77 -5.37
C GLN A 665 3.05 -26.48 -6.28
N SER A 666 1.80 -26.60 -5.86
CA SER A 666 0.73 -27.22 -6.69
C SER A 666 0.41 -26.43 -7.96
N LEU A 667 0.84 -25.18 -8.06
CA LEU A 667 0.65 -24.31 -9.22
C LEU A 667 1.79 -24.43 -10.26
N ALA A 668 2.72 -25.35 -10.07
CA ALA A 668 3.79 -25.59 -11.04
C ALA A 668 3.24 -25.90 -12.42
N GLY A 669 3.71 -25.19 -13.44
CA GLY A 669 3.25 -25.33 -14.84
C GLY A 669 1.99 -24.54 -15.19
N THR A 670 1.24 -24.00 -14.22
CA THR A 670 0.13 -23.06 -14.46
C THR A 670 0.58 -21.61 -14.39
N ILE A 671 1.65 -21.35 -13.64
CA ILE A 671 2.35 -20.06 -13.58
C ILE A 671 3.63 -20.16 -14.40
N ASP A 672 4.12 -19.03 -14.95
CA ASP A 672 5.42 -19.00 -15.62
C ASP A 672 6.54 -19.48 -14.70
N ALA A 673 7.54 -20.16 -15.29
CA ALA A 673 8.56 -20.88 -14.53
C ALA A 673 9.42 -19.95 -13.67
N ARG A 674 9.71 -18.75 -14.16
CA ARG A 674 10.56 -17.80 -13.47
C ARG A 674 9.91 -17.27 -12.18
N ARG A 675 8.71 -16.69 -12.28
CA ARG A 675 8.03 -16.15 -11.09
C ARG A 675 7.62 -17.28 -10.13
N HIS A 676 7.26 -18.47 -10.67
CA HIS A 676 6.99 -19.62 -9.81
C HIS A 676 8.21 -19.99 -8.96
N ALA A 677 9.41 -20.04 -9.55
CA ALA A 677 10.64 -20.37 -8.83
C ALA A 677 11.02 -19.29 -7.81
N GLU A 678 10.94 -18.00 -8.19
CA GLU A 678 11.28 -16.88 -7.30
C GLU A 678 10.36 -16.83 -6.07
N VAL A 679 9.06 -17.07 -6.23
CA VAL A 679 8.11 -17.14 -5.11
C VAL A 679 8.32 -18.40 -4.28
N ALA A 680 8.60 -19.54 -4.88
CA ALA A 680 8.87 -20.80 -4.15
C ALA A 680 10.08 -20.66 -3.23
N GLU A 681 11.14 -19.97 -3.68
CA GLU A 681 12.33 -19.66 -2.85
C GLU A 681 11.94 -18.80 -1.63
N ARG A 682 11.13 -17.76 -1.82
CA ARG A 682 10.68 -16.88 -0.73
C ARG A 682 9.80 -17.64 0.28
N LEU A 683 8.91 -18.49 -0.19
CA LEU A 683 8.07 -19.32 0.71
C LEU A 683 8.91 -20.35 1.48
N ALA A 684 9.99 -20.88 0.90
CA ALA A 684 10.91 -21.75 1.63
C ALA A 684 11.63 -21.01 2.77
N ILE A 685 12.04 -19.75 2.55
CA ILE A 685 12.58 -18.88 3.61
C ILE A 685 11.51 -18.66 4.70
N GLN A 686 10.27 -18.33 4.33
CA GLN A 686 9.18 -18.10 5.27
C GLN A 686 8.89 -19.33 6.15
N VAL A 687 8.94 -20.53 5.60
CA VAL A 687 8.76 -21.79 6.36
C VAL A 687 9.88 -21.95 7.39
N GLN A 688 11.14 -21.74 7.00
CA GLN A 688 12.28 -21.83 7.90
C GLN A 688 12.19 -20.79 9.02
N ASP A 689 11.89 -19.55 8.67
CA ASP A 689 11.77 -18.45 9.63
C ASP A 689 10.59 -18.65 10.59
N SER A 690 9.46 -19.17 10.11
CA SER A 690 8.30 -19.45 10.96
C SER A 690 8.59 -20.51 12.03
N ALA A 691 9.38 -21.55 11.69
CA ALA A 691 9.84 -22.54 12.64
C ALA A 691 10.82 -21.92 13.67
N LYS A 692 11.76 -21.09 13.20
CA LYS A 692 12.69 -20.36 14.08
C LYS A 692 11.94 -19.44 15.06
N TRP A 693 10.99 -18.64 14.57
CA TRP A 693 10.17 -17.78 15.41
C TRP A 693 9.45 -18.59 16.50
N ARG A 694 8.76 -19.67 16.12
CA ARG A 694 8.07 -20.56 17.05
C ARG A 694 9.01 -21.08 18.13
N ASP A 695 10.14 -21.65 17.74
CA ASP A 695 11.03 -22.35 18.65
C ASP A 695 11.71 -21.37 19.63
N GLU A 696 12.19 -20.23 19.15
CA GLU A 696 12.86 -19.23 19.97
C GLU A 696 11.91 -18.54 20.94
N ILE A 697 10.70 -18.17 20.50
CA ILE A 697 9.72 -17.48 21.33
C ILE A 697 9.19 -18.45 22.41
N LEU A 698 8.82 -19.68 22.04
CA LEU A 698 8.30 -20.63 23.00
C LEU A 698 9.36 -21.07 24.02
N ALA A 699 10.61 -21.31 23.60
CA ALA A 699 11.71 -21.60 24.49
C ALA A 699 11.99 -20.46 25.48
N TYR A 700 11.86 -19.20 25.02
CA TYR A 700 12.05 -18.05 25.89
C TYR A 700 10.93 -17.92 26.92
N PHE A 701 9.65 -17.96 26.52
CA PHE A 701 8.54 -17.80 27.43
C PHE A 701 8.30 -19.02 28.34
N ALA A 702 8.74 -20.23 27.97
CA ALA A 702 8.72 -21.42 28.82
C ALA A 702 9.50 -21.22 30.13
N ARG A 703 10.56 -20.40 30.12
CA ARG A 703 11.35 -20.06 31.32
C ARG A 703 10.55 -19.29 32.37
N PHE A 704 9.61 -18.46 31.91
CA PHE A 704 8.74 -17.67 32.77
C PHE A 704 7.49 -18.47 33.19
N SER A 705 6.84 -19.10 32.22
CA SER A 705 5.62 -19.86 32.47
C SER A 705 5.87 -21.08 33.36
N ARG A 706 7.11 -21.61 33.42
CA ARG A 706 7.50 -22.85 34.07
C ARG A 706 6.65 -24.06 33.68
N ARG A 707 6.08 -24.03 32.47
CA ARG A 707 5.21 -25.08 31.94
C ARG A 707 5.88 -25.72 30.72
N PRO A 708 5.70 -27.06 30.57
CA PRO A 708 6.21 -27.71 29.35
C PRO A 708 5.55 -27.15 28.09
N ILE A 709 6.32 -27.11 26.99
CA ILE A 709 5.76 -26.89 25.67
C ILE A 709 5.05 -28.19 25.29
N PRO A 710 3.74 -28.17 24.95
CA PRO A 710 3.02 -29.39 24.57
C PRO A 710 3.65 -30.05 23.35
N GLY A 711 3.92 -31.34 23.39
CA GLY A 711 4.60 -32.10 22.33
C GLY A 711 3.71 -32.45 21.13
N SER A 712 2.41 -32.31 21.27
CA SER A 712 1.43 -32.53 20.18
C SER A 712 0.32 -31.47 20.26
N LEU A 713 0.36 -30.52 19.33
CA LEU A 713 -0.67 -29.50 19.14
C LEU A 713 -1.16 -29.55 17.71
#